data_341df1342688f51265c9deb819958de7
#
_entry.id   341df1342688f51265c9deb819958de7
#
_cell.length_a   1.000
_cell.length_b   1.000
_cell.length_c   1.000
_cell.angle_alpha   90.00
_cell.angle_beta   90.00
_cell.angle_gamma   90.00
#
_symmetry.space_group_name_H-M   'P 1'
#
loop_
_entity.id
_entity.type
_entity.pdbx_description
1 polymer ?
#
loop_
_entity_poly.entity_id
_entity_poly.type
_entity_poly.pdbx_seq_one_letter_code
_entity_poly.pdbx_strand_id
1 'polypeptide(L)'
;MNIEKYTERARGFIQSAQSLAQRDGHQQFSPLHMLKVLLDDSEGLAGGLIDRAGGNSRAILKATEDALNKLPKVSGSGAGQVYLAPELARAFDAAEKAAEKAGDSFVTVERLLLGLTLEKDSEAGSILKKGGVTPQNLNAAIEALRKGRTADSATAENTYDALKKYSRDLTQAARDGKLDPVIGRDEEIRRTIQVLSRRTKNNPVLIGEPGVGKTAIVEGLALRIINGDVPESLKDKKLLSLDLGALIAGAKYRGEFEERLKAVLQEVTSAEGGIILFIDEMHTLIGAGKADGAMDASNLLKPALARGELHCIGATTLDEYRKHVEKDAALARRFQPIFVNEPSVEDTISILRGLKDKYEQHHGVRITDSALVAATTMSNRYITDRFLPDKAIDLMDEAAARLKMQVDSKPEELDSMDREIIRLKIEQEALKKESDAGSKSRLQTLEKELADLEEKSAALTSRWSAEKNKLSNAQKLKSELDGLRIELANAQRRGEYQRAGELAYGQIPELEKRLTDIEAHENAGDIMEEAVTANHIAQVVSRWTGVPVDKMLEGEKDKLLRMEDSLSNRVVGQAEAVHAVATAVRRSRAGLQDPNRPMGSFMFLGPTGVGKTELTKALAEYLFDDETAMVRLDMSEFMEKHSVSRLIGAPPGYVGYDEGGSLTEAVRRRPYQVVLFDEIEKAHPDVFNVLLQVLDDGRLTDGQGRTVDFRNTLIIMTSNLGSEFLVNQPEGEDTSAVREQVMGMVRAHFRPEFLNRVDEIILFHRLQKSEMGRIVEIQFGRLTKLLEDRKIVLTLDDAAREWLAAKGWDPAYGARPLKRVIQRHVQDPLAEMILAGDVKDGDRVAISSEGNVLTFNGKAAQTAEIAHFEAPKPKRKLH
;
A
#
# COMPACT_ATOMS: atom_id res chain seq x y z
N MET A 1 -29.01 -9.00 -49.58
CA MET A 1 -28.47 -8.49 -48.30
C MET A 1 -27.15 -7.79 -48.56
N ASN A 2 -27.09 -6.49 -48.30
CA ASN A 2 -25.84 -5.75 -48.40
C ASN A 2 -25.29 -5.60 -46.95
N ILE A 3 -24.26 -6.37 -46.63
CA ILE A 3 -23.66 -6.45 -45.29
C ILE A 3 -23.10 -5.09 -44.83
N GLU A 4 -22.73 -4.19 -45.75
CA GLU A 4 -22.23 -2.86 -45.43
C GLU A 4 -23.31 -1.93 -44.84
N LYS A 5 -24.57 -2.21 -45.04
CA LYS A 5 -25.69 -1.48 -44.43
C LYS A 5 -25.97 -1.84 -42.97
N TYR A 6 -25.24 -2.81 -42.41
CA TYR A 6 -25.41 -3.25 -41.03
C TYR A 6 -24.36 -2.61 -40.16
N THR A 7 -24.70 -2.31 -38.92
CA THR A 7 -23.71 -1.87 -37.89
C THR A 7 -22.64 -2.93 -37.67
N GLU A 8 -21.47 -2.54 -37.17
CA GLU A 8 -20.38 -3.47 -36.86
C GLU A 8 -20.84 -4.60 -35.95
N ARG A 9 -21.64 -4.25 -34.96
CA ARG A 9 -22.20 -5.20 -33.98
C ARG A 9 -23.19 -6.15 -34.64
N ALA A 10 -24.10 -5.65 -35.45
CA ALA A 10 -25.05 -6.45 -36.19
C ALA A 10 -24.34 -7.42 -37.15
N ARG A 11 -23.28 -6.98 -37.83
CA ARG A 11 -22.41 -7.82 -38.65
C ARG A 11 -21.75 -8.94 -37.85
N GLY A 12 -21.22 -8.62 -36.67
CA GLY A 12 -20.60 -9.57 -35.75
C GLY A 12 -21.60 -10.67 -35.32
N PHE A 13 -22.83 -10.31 -35.01
CA PHE A 13 -23.88 -11.28 -34.65
C PHE A 13 -24.29 -12.17 -35.84
N ILE A 14 -24.40 -11.62 -37.06
CA ILE A 14 -24.68 -12.38 -38.24
C ILE A 14 -23.57 -13.43 -38.50
N GLN A 15 -22.30 -13.03 -38.39
CA GLN A 15 -21.18 -13.95 -38.57
C GLN A 15 -21.16 -15.04 -37.48
N SER A 16 -21.37 -14.64 -36.24
CA SER A 16 -21.44 -15.59 -35.09
C SER A 16 -22.58 -16.59 -35.25
N ALA A 17 -23.74 -16.14 -35.68
CA ALA A 17 -24.89 -17.02 -35.92
C ALA A 17 -24.67 -17.98 -37.11
N GLN A 18 -24.00 -17.54 -38.17
CA GLN A 18 -23.57 -18.40 -39.26
C GLN A 18 -22.55 -19.44 -38.81
N SER A 19 -21.55 -19.03 -38.01
CA SER A 19 -20.56 -19.92 -37.42
C SER A 19 -21.20 -20.94 -36.46
N LEU A 20 -22.23 -20.55 -35.70
CA LEU A 20 -23.02 -21.45 -34.87
C LEU A 20 -23.72 -22.54 -35.70
N ALA A 21 -24.39 -22.17 -36.80
CA ALA A 21 -25.03 -23.13 -37.72
C ALA A 21 -24.03 -24.13 -38.29
N GLN A 22 -22.84 -23.65 -38.68
CA GLN A 22 -21.76 -24.49 -39.20
C GLN A 22 -21.20 -25.45 -38.15
N ARG A 23 -20.93 -24.95 -36.94
CA ARG A 23 -20.42 -25.75 -35.80
C ARG A 23 -21.38 -26.85 -35.37
N ASP A 24 -22.68 -26.55 -35.37
CA ASP A 24 -23.71 -27.48 -34.92
C ASP A 24 -24.11 -28.46 -36.00
N GLY A 25 -23.51 -28.36 -37.21
CA GLY A 25 -23.73 -29.25 -38.36
C GLY A 25 -25.06 -29.01 -39.07
N HIS A 26 -25.65 -27.83 -38.98
CA HIS A 26 -26.90 -27.48 -39.68
C HIS A 26 -26.61 -26.95 -41.08
N GLN A 27 -27.30 -27.46 -42.10
CA GLN A 27 -27.15 -27.01 -43.49
C GLN A 27 -27.86 -25.69 -43.80
N GLN A 28 -28.80 -25.30 -42.92
CA GLN A 28 -29.54 -24.04 -43.10
C GLN A 28 -29.24 -23.08 -41.97
N PHE A 29 -28.79 -21.86 -42.36
CA PHE A 29 -28.70 -20.74 -41.47
C PHE A 29 -30.10 -20.15 -41.26
N SER A 30 -30.75 -20.51 -40.18
CA SER A 30 -32.15 -20.21 -39.89
C SER A 30 -32.30 -19.04 -38.88
N PRO A 31 -33.51 -18.44 -38.76
CA PRO A 31 -33.82 -17.43 -37.76
C PRO A 31 -33.53 -17.85 -36.29
N LEU A 32 -33.54 -19.14 -35.97
CA LEU A 32 -33.22 -19.67 -34.65
C LEU A 32 -31.76 -19.42 -34.26
N HIS A 33 -30.81 -19.60 -35.18
CA HIS A 33 -29.40 -19.35 -34.95
C HIS A 33 -29.16 -17.87 -34.65
N MET A 34 -29.84 -16.98 -35.40
CA MET A 34 -29.76 -15.55 -35.17
C MET A 34 -30.32 -15.15 -33.80
N LEU A 35 -31.52 -15.68 -33.46
CA LEU A 35 -32.17 -15.42 -32.19
C LEU A 35 -31.32 -15.93 -30.99
N LYS A 36 -30.74 -17.12 -31.12
CA LYS A 36 -29.85 -17.69 -30.11
C LYS A 36 -28.67 -16.78 -29.82
N VAL A 37 -27.95 -16.36 -30.88
CA VAL A 37 -26.75 -15.52 -30.70
C VAL A 37 -27.10 -14.13 -30.22
N LEU A 38 -28.24 -13.57 -30.60
CA LEU A 38 -28.71 -12.28 -30.05
C LEU A 38 -29.04 -12.36 -28.55
N LEU A 39 -29.54 -13.51 -28.09
CA LEU A 39 -29.90 -13.72 -26.67
C LEU A 39 -28.70 -14.13 -25.81
N ASP A 40 -27.63 -14.69 -26.41
CA ASP A 40 -26.37 -15.03 -25.74
C ASP A 40 -25.45 -13.81 -25.57
N ASP A 41 -25.87 -12.64 -26.03
CA ASP A 41 -25.08 -11.42 -25.93
C ASP A 41 -24.76 -11.06 -24.48
N SER A 42 -23.48 -10.99 -24.14
CA SER A 42 -23.01 -10.61 -22.81
C SER A 42 -23.43 -9.19 -22.39
N GLU A 43 -23.65 -8.30 -23.35
CA GLU A 43 -24.19 -6.95 -23.08
C GLU A 43 -25.71 -6.93 -22.91
N GLY A 44 -26.38 -8.02 -23.28
CA GLY A 44 -27.80 -8.25 -23.00
C GLY A 44 -28.78 -7.32 -23.70
N LEU A 45 -28.38 -6.67 -24.81
CA LEU A 45 -29.25 -5.69 -25.50
C LEU A 45 -30.57 -6.33 -25.97
N ALA A 46 -30.48 -7.45 -26.68
CA ALA A 46 -31.65 -8.15 -27.19
C ALA A 46 -32.54 -8.69 -26.05
N GLY A 47 -31.93 -9.31 -25.06
CA GLY A 47 -32.65 -9.80 -23.86
C GLY A 47 -33.32 -8.67 -23.10
N GLY A 48 -32.64 -7.56 -22.88
CA GLY A 48 -33.20 -6.38 -22.22
C GLY A 48 -34.36 -5.72 -22.96
N LEU A 49 -34.34 -5.71 -24.30
CA LEU A 49 -35.46 -5.24 -25.14
C LEU A 49 -36.68 -6.17 -25.04
N ILE A 50 -36.45 -7.48 -25.04
CA ILE A 50 -37.48 -8.48 -24.87
C ILE A 50 -38.18 -8.32 -23.52
N ASP A 51 -37.41 -8.17 -22.44
CA ASP A 51 -37.97 -8.00 -21.10
C ASP A 51 -38.72 -6.66 -20.94
N ARG A 52 -38.21 -5.58 -21.54
CA ARG A 52 -38.89 -4.27 -21.61
C ARG A 52 -40.20 -4.33 -22.46
N ALA A 53 -40.25 -5.19 -23.46
CA ALA A 53 -41.43 -5.43 -24.27
C ALA A 53 -42.47 -6.31 -23.56
N GLY A 54 -42.23 -6.74 -22.32
CA GLY A 54 -43.13 -7.57 -21.53
C GLY A 54 -42.92 -9.07 -21.76
N GLY A 55 -41.86 -9.49 -22.47
CA GLY A 55 -41.49 -10.88 -22.69
C GLY A 55 -40.64 -11.43 -21.55
N ASN A 56 -40.28 -12.72 -21.66
CA ASN A 56 -39.32 -13.39 -20.78
C ASN A 56 -38.12 -13.91 -21.58
N SER A 57 -37.04 -13.17 -21.54
CA SER A 57 -35.84 -13.45 -22.35
C SER A 57 -35.23 -14.82 -22.05
N ARG A 58 -35.23 -15.28 -20.77
CA ARG A 58 -34.70 -16.58 -20.36
C ARG A 58 -35.55 -17.75 -20.88
N ALA A 59 -36.90 -17.60 -20.84
CA ALA A 59 -37.81 -18.62 -21.38
C ALA A 59 -37.71 -18.72 -22.90
N ILE A 60 -37.54 -17.59 -23.59
CA ILE A 60 -37.35 -17.52 -25.03
C ILE A 60 -36.01 -18.15 -25.43
N LEU A 61 -34.92 -17.87 -24.69
CA LEU A 61 -33.61 -18.49 -24.91
C LEU A 61 -33.70 -20.02 -24.83
N LYS A 62 -34.28 -20.54 -23.76
CA LYS A 62 -34.46 -21.98 -23.56
C LYS A 62 -35.29 -22.63 -24.68
N ALA A 63 -36.42 -21.99 -25.05
CA ALA A 63 -37.26 -22.48 -26.15
C ALA A 63 -36.51 -22.48 -27.50
N THR A 64 -35.62 -21.50 -27.71
CA THR A 64 -34.79 -21.41 -28.92
C THR A 64 -33.75 -22.53 -28.94
N GLU A 65 -33.13 -22.84 -27.80
CA GLU A 65 -32.20 -23.97 -27.67
C GLU A 65 -32.89 -25.32 -27.93
N ASP A 66 -34.07 -25.51 -27.33
CA ASP A 66 -34.86 -26.71 -27.52
C ASP A 66 -35.29 -26.89 -29.01
N ALA A 67 -35.57 -25.79 -29.72
CA ALA A 67 -35.88 -25.78 -31.12
C ALA A 67 -34.63 -26.10 -32.00
N LEU A 68 -33.48 -25.49 -31.70
CA LEU A 68 -32.22 -25.73 -32.37
C LEU A 68 -31.77 -27.19 -32.27
N ASN A 69 -31.94 -27.78 -31.09
CA ASN A 69 -31.61 -29.18 -30.85
C ASN A 69 -32.45 -30.20 -31.67
N LYS A 70 -33.61 -29.78 -32.17
CA LYS A 70 -34.49 -30.61 -33.01
C LYS A 70 -34.15 -30.51 -34.50
N LEU A 71 -33.31 -29.55 -34.90
CA LEU A 71 -32.91 -29.39 -36.29
C LEU A 71 -32.03 -30.57 -36.72
N PRO A 72 -32.21 -31.02 -37.99
CA PRO A 72 -31.43 -32.11 -38.53
C PRO A 72 -29.94 -31.73 -38.66
N LYS A 73 -29.08 -32.58 -38.11
CA LYS A 73 -27.61 -32.42 -38.18
C LYS A 73 -27.04 -33.28 -39.29
N VAL A 74 -26.14 -32.72 -40.07
CA VAL A 74 -25.46 -33.44 -41.18
C VAL A 74 -23.98 -33.61 -40.80
N SER A 75 -23.53 -34.87 -40.90
CA SER A 75 -22.13 -35.25 -40.69
C SER A 75 -21.54 -35.85 -41.95
N GLY A 76 -20.30 -35.55 -42.30
CA GLY A 76 -19.62 -36.08 -43.47
C GLY A 76 -19.16 -34.99 -44.46
N SER A 77 -18.80 -35.33 -45.69
CA SER A 77 -18.23 -34.43 -46.69
C SER A 77 -19.09 -33.23 -47.13
N GLY A 78 -20.36 -33.17 -46.67
CA GLY A 78 -21.27 -32.02 -46.88
C GLY A 78 -21.44 -31.09 -45.70
N ALA A 79 -20.78 -31.35 -44.57
CA ALA A 79 -21.00 -30.64 -43.29
C ALA A 79 -20.48 -29.17 -43.24
N GLY A 80 -19.85 -28.67 -44.31
CA GLY A 80 -19.26 -27.33 -44.34
C GLY A 80 -20.05 -26.27 -45.13
N GLN A 81 -21.11 -26.66 -45.87
CA GLN A 81 -21.88 -25.71 -46.68
C GLN A 81 -23.16 -25.33 -45.92
N VAL A 82 -23.25 -24.06 -45.53
CA VAL A 82 -24.43 -23.51 -44.84
C VAL A 82 -25.15 -22.55 -45.78
N TYR A 83 -26.41 -22.83 -46.10
CA TYR A 83 -27.25 -22.00 -46.95
C TYR A 83 -28.16 -21.10 -46.13
N LEU A 84 -28.39 -19.87 -46.61
CA LEU A 84 -29.29 -18.95 -45.95
C LEU A 84 -30.75 -19.44 -46.07
N ALA A 85 -31.42 -19.64 -44.97
CA ALA A 85 -32.84 -20.03 -44.98
C ALA A 85 -33.71 -18.91 -45.54
N PRO A 86 -34.74 -19.23 -46.35
CA PRO A 86 -35.63 -18.21 -46.93
C PRO A 86 -36.32 -17.35 -45.88
N GLU A 87 -36.66 -17.92 -44.72
CA GLU A 87 -37.27 -17.21 -43.59
C GLU A 87 -36.32 -16.17 -43.00
N LEU A 88 -35.02 -16.49 -42.88
CA LEU A 88 -34.02 -15.54 -42.38
C LEU A 88 -33.75 -14.43 -43.40
N ALA A 89 -33.77 -14.76 -44.69
CA ALA A 89 -33.64 -13.74 -45.73
C ALA A 89 -34.80 -12.70 -45.69
N ARG A 90 -36.06 -13.20 -45.44
CA ARG A 90 -37.22 -12.31 -45.23
C ARG A 90 -37.12 -11.50 -43.93
N ALA A 91 -36.57 -12.06 -42.86
CA ALA A 91 -36.33 -11.35 -41.63
C ALA A 91 -35.31 -10.22 -41.78
N PHE A 92 -34.23 -10.45 -42.56
CA PHE A 92 -33.28 -9.40 -42.89
C PHE A 92 -33.90 -8.27 -43.73
N ASP A 93 -34.69 -8.61 -44.75
CA ASP A 93 -35.43 -7.64 -45.56
C ASP A 93 -36.43 -6.83 -44.73
N ALA A 94 -37.12 -7.46 -43.80
CA ALA A 94 -37.99 -6.78 -42.84
C ALA A 94 -37.22 -5.83 -41.91
N ALA A 95 -36.01 -6.22 -41.46
CA ALA A 95 -35.14 -5.38 -40.65
C ALA A 95 -34.63 -4.17 -41.42
N GLU A 96 -34.22 -4.35 -42.71
CA GLU A 96 -33.79 -3.25 -43.59
C GLU A 96 -34.94 -2.25 -43.83
N LYS A 97 -36.17 -2.72 -44.10
CA LYS A 97 -37.35 -1.85 -44.26
C LYS A 97 -37.71 -1.14 -42.93
N ALA A 98 -37.58 -1.79 -41.81
CA ALA A 98 -37.84 -1.19 -40.52
C ALA A 98 -36.83 -0.10 -40.17
N ALA A 99 -35.54 -0.30 -40.53
CA ALA A 99 -34.49 0.71 -40.42
C ALA A 99 -34.76 1.93 -41.34
N GLU A 100 -35.05 1.69 -42.58
CA GLU A 100 -35.37 2.75 -43.56
C GLU A 100 -36.59 3.57 -43.12
N LYS A 101 -37.67 2.94 -42.67
CA LYS A 101 -38.86 3.60 -42.14
C LYS A 101 -38.57 4.48 -40.89
N ALA A 102 -37.59 4.11 -40.11
CA ALA A 102 -37.15 4.86 -38.93
C ALA A 102 -36.13 5.98 -39.24
N GLY A 103 -35.69 6.09 -40.50
CA GLY A 103 -34.66 7.06 -40.92
C GLY A 103 -33.24 6.62 -40.58
N ASP A 104 -33.04 5.34 -40.24
CA ASP A 104 -31.71 4.79 -39.95
C ASP A 104 -30.88 4.58 -41.20
N SER A 105 -29.63 5.01 -41.22
CA SER A 105 -28.68 4.74 -42.33
C SER A 105 -28.10 3.32 -42.24
N PHE A 106 -28.12 2.73 -41.05
CA PHE A 106 -27.61 1.39 -40.77
C PHE A 106 -28.64 0.52 -40.04
N VAL A 107 -28.63 -0.78 -40.38
CA VAL A 107 -29.47 -1.77 -39.69
C VAL A 107 -28.76 -2.19 -38.39
N THR A 108 -29.43 -1.98 -37.31
CA THR A 108 -28.96 -2.26 -35.94
C THR A 108 -29.42 -3.62 -35.40
N VAL A 109 -28.85 -4.10 -34.31
CA VAL A 109 -29.21 -5.35 -33.61
C VAL A 109 -30.70 -5.35 -33.21
N GLU A 110 -31.21 -4.24 -32.70
CA GLU A 110 -32.62 -4.11 -32.35
C GLU A 110 -33.55 -4.14 -33.55
N ARG A 111 -33.10 -3.66 -34.72
CA ARG A 111 -33.86 -3.77 -35.95
C ARG A 111 -33.80 -5.20 -36.51
N LEU A 112 -32.69 -5.93 -36.29
CA LEU A 112 -32.60 -7.36 -36.57
C LEU A 112 -33.59 -8.17 -35.72
N LEU A 113 -33.65 -7.89 -34.42
CA LEU A 113 -34.60 -8.54 -33.50
C LEU A 113 -36.04 -8.25 -33.92
N LEU A 114 -36.33 -6.99 -34.33
CA LEU A 114 -37.62 -6.61 -34.84
C LEU A 114 -37.95 -7.37 -36.15
N GLY A 115 -37.01 -7.50 -37.05
CA GLY A 115 -37.14 -8.30 -38.29
C GLY A 115 -37.51 -9.76 -38.01
N LEU A 116 -36.85 -10.39 -37.03
CA LEU A 116 -37.17 -11.73 -36.58
C LEU A 116 -38.62 -11.85 -36.01
N THR A 117 -39.08 -10.79 -35.35
CA THR A 117 -40.43 -10.75 -34.74
C THR A 117 -41.51 -10.53 -35.83
N LEU A 118 -41.18 -9.83 -36.94
CA LEU A 118 -42.07 -9.57 -38.04
C LEU A 118 -42.29 -10.80 -38.93
N GLU A 119 -41.30 -11.74 -38.97
CA GLU A 119 -41.42 -13.00 -39.75
C GLU A 119 -42.24 -14.03 -38.99
N LYS A 120 -43.55 -14.00 -39.18
CA LYS A 120 -44.52 -14.81 -38.43
C LYS A 120 -44.51 -16.29 -38.76
N ASP A 121 -44.03 -16.64 -39.93
CA ASP A 121 -44.00 -18.02 -40.43
C ASP A 121 -42.74 -18.76 -39.98
N SER A 122 -41.82 -18.04 -39.29
CA SER A 122 -40.60 -18.66 -38.75
C SER A 122 -40.85 -19.23 -37.34
N GLU A 123 -40.11 -20.30 -37.00
CA GLU A 123 -40.17 -20.86 -35.66
C GLU A 123 -39.67 -19.88 -34.62
N ALA A 124 -38.66 -19.06 -34.92
CA ALA A 124 -38.15 -17.97 -34.08
C ALA A 124 -39.22 -16.92 -33.79
N GLY A 125 -39.96 -16.48 -34.80
CA GLY A 125 -41.08 -15.55 -34.66
C GLY A 125 -42.22 -16.14 -33.82
N SER A 126 -42.50 -17.44 -33.94
CA SER A 126 -43.46 -18.16 -33.12
C SER A 126 -43.04 -18.22 -31.64
N ILE A 127 -41.73 -18.48 -31.36
CA ILE A 127 -41.15 -18.50 -30.03
C ILE A 127 -41.26 -17.13 -29.36
N LEU A 128 -40.85 -16.06 -30.09
CA LEU A 128 -40.93 -14.68 -29.61
C LEU A 128 -42.37 -14.30 -29.26
N LYS A 129 -43.35 -14.66 -30.13
CA LYS A 129 -44.76 -14.39 -29.90
C LYS A 129 -45.31 -15.16 -28.69
N LYS A 130 -44.97 -16.44 -28.55
CA LYS A 130 -45.33 -17.25 -27.36
C LYS A 130 -44.70 -16.73 -26.10
N GLY A 131 -43.51 -16.16 -26.21
CA GLY A 131 -42.79 -15.48 -25.10
C GLY A 131 -43.34 -14.10 -24.76
N GLY A 132 -44.46 -13.65 -25.37
CA GLY A 132 -45.11 -12.37 -25.07
C GLY A 132 -44.58 -11.16 -25.86
N VAL A 133 -43.67 -11.37 -26.83
CA VAL A 133 -43.08 -10.30 -27.64
C VAL A 133 -43.87 -10.13 -28.93
N THR A 134 -44.43 -8.93 -29.09
CA THR A 134 -45.12 -8.53 -30.32
C THR A 134 -44.29 -7.44 -31.05
N PRO A 135 -44.42 -7.33 -32.41
CA PRO A 135 -43.74 -6.28 -33.16
C PRO A 135 -44.04 -4.85 -32.61
N GLN A 136 -45.28 -4.62 -32.13
CA GLN A 136 -45.68 -3.33 -31.59
C GLN A 136 -44.99 -3.04 -30.27
N ASN A 137 -44.99 -3.98 -29.31
CA ASN A 137 -44.39 -3.81 -27.99
C ASN A 137 -42.86 -3.69 -28.11
N LEU A 138 -42.26 -4.48 -29.00
CA LEU A 138 -40.85 -4.44 -29.25
C LEU A 138 -40.42 -3.10 -29.86
N ASN A 139 -41.14 -2.61 -30.89
CA ASN A 139 -40.88 -1.32 -31.48
C ASN A 139 -41.01 -0.18 -30.48
N ALA A 140 -42.05 -0.20 -29.62
CA ALA A 140 -42.20 0.76 -28.52
C ALA A 140 -40.99 0.71 -27.55
N ALA A 141 -40.50 -0.49 -27.20
CA ALA A 141 -39.29 -0.66 -26.38
C ALA A 141 -38.00 -0.11 -27.07
N ILE A 142 -37.88 -0.32 -28.40
CA ILE A 142 -36.77 0.23 -29.21
C ILE A 142 -36.85 1.78 -29.23
N GLU A 143 -38.03 2.36 -29.45
CA GLU A 143 -38.19 3.82 -29.47
C GLU A 143 -37.87 4.44 -28.10
N ALA A 144 -38.30 3.79 -27.01
CA ALA A 144 -38.00 4.20 -25.65
C ALA A 144 -36.49 4.11 -25.35
N LEU A 145 -35.77 3.10 -25.88
CA LEU A 145 -34.34 2.96 -25.76
C LEU A 145 -33.60 4.05 -26.55
N ARG A 146 -34.02 4.28 -27.77
CA ARG A 146 -33.36 5.22 -28.71
C ARG A 146 -33.63 6.69 -28.39
N LYS A 147 -34.72 7.02 -27.72
CA LYS A 147 -35.11 8.40 -27.39
C LYS A 147 -35.02 9.35 -28.57
N GLY A 148 -35.50 8.92 -29.75
CA GLY A 148 -35.51 9.71 -30.98
C GLY A 148 -34.18 9.75 -31.74
N ARG A 149 -33.18 8.94 -31.38
CA ARG A 149 -31.91 8.86 -32.13
C ARG A 149 -32.02 7.94 -33.32
N THR A 150 -31.37 8.33 -34.43
CA THR A 150 -31.20 7.52 -35.67
C THR A 150 -29.81 6.85 -35.67
N ALA A 151 -29.72 5.72 -36.35
CA ALA A 151 -28.46 4.99 -36.51
C ALA A 151 -27.73 5.47 -37.79
N ASP A 152 -26.97 6.56 -37.67
CA ASP A 152 -26.32 7.24 -38.78
C ASP A 152 -24.85 6.80 -38.97
N SER A 153 -24.30 5.98 -38.04
CA SER A 153 -22.95 5.45 -38.12
C SER A 153 -22.92 3.92 -37.90
N ALA A 154 -21.86 3.28 -38.38
CA ALA A 154 -21.68 1.85 -38.19
C ALA A 154 -21.50 1.45 -36.72
N THR A 155 -21.20 2.42 -35.84
CA THR A 155 -20.96 2.25 -34.36
C THR A 155 -22.11 2.81 -33.51
N ALA A 156 -23.25 3.18 -34.10
CA ALA A 156 -24.35 3.89 -33.43
C ALA A 156 -24.84 3.18 -32.17
N GLU A 157 -24.82 1.86 -32.13
CA GLU A 157 -25.28 1.06 -30.96
C GLU A 157 -24.39 1.19 -29.74
N ASN A 158 -23.12 1.58 -29.89
CA ASN A 158 -22.21 1.81 -28.77
C ASN A 158 -22.63 3.01 -27.92
N THR A 159 -23.49 3.87 -28.45
CA THR A 159 -23.99 5.08 -27.77
C THR A 159 -25.26 4.83 -26.96
N TYR A 160 -25.85 3.63 -27.01
CA TYR A 160 -27.08 3.32 -26.27
C TYR A 160 -26.79 2.87 -24.85
N ASP A 161 -27.61 3.34 -23.89
CA ASP A 161 -27.42 3.09 -22.45
C ASP A 161 -26.02 3.45 -21.95
N ALA A 162 -25.42 4.53 -22.49
CA ALA A 162 -24.05 4.93 -22.19
C ALA A 162 -23.85 5.19 -20.69
N LEU A 163 -24.83 5.80 -20.00
CA LEU A 163 -24.79 6.02 -18.56
C LEU A 163 -24.73 4.70 -17.77
N LYS A 164 -25.46 3.68 -18.19
CA LYS A 164 -25.45 2.39 -17.50
C LYS A 164 -24.11 1.64 -17.69
N LYS A 165 -23.47 1.84 -18.85
CA LYS A 165 -22.20 1.19 -19.19
C LYS A 165 -20.99 1.87 -18.57
N TYR A 166 -21.00 3.21 -18.51
CA TYR A 166 -19.83 4.02 -18.17
C TYR A 166 -20.03 4.84 -16.90
N SER A 167 -21.06 4.58 -16.11
CA SER A 167 -21.24 5.23 -14.81
C SER A 167 -21.82 4.29 -13.77
N ARG A 168 -21.47 4.55 -12.50
CA ARG A 168 -22.03 3.88 -11.32
C ARG A 168 -23.07 4.80 -10.67
N ASP A 169 -24.28 4.30 -10.44
CA ASP A 169 -25.32 5.04 -9.76
C ASP A 169 -25.11 5.00 -8.24
N LEU A 170 -24.58 6.11 -7.68
CA LEU A 170 -24.35 6.23 -6.25
C LEU A 170 -25.65 6.37 -5.45
N THR A 171 -26.69 6.97 -6.04
CA THR A 171 -28.00 7.06 -5.40
C THR A 171 -28.69 5.70 -5.30
N GLN A 172 -28.52 4.85 -6.30
CA GLN A 172 -28.99 3.47 -6.22
C GLN A 172 -28.17 2.66 -5.21
N ALA A 173 -26.85 2.81 -5.19
CA ALA A 173 -25.98 2.16 -4.21
C ALA A 173 -26.33 2.58 -2.77
N ALA A 174 -26.68 3.86 -2.56
CA ALA A 174 -27.17 4.36 -1.28
C ALA A 174 -28.50 3.70 -0.85
N ARG A 175 -29.43 3.52 -1.80
CA ARG A 175 -30.70 2.80 -1.55
C ARG A 175 -30.49 1.35 -1.18
N ASP A 176 -29.55 0.71 -1.83
CA ASP A 176 -29.18 -0.68 -1.60
C ASP A 176 -28.36 -0.89 -0.31
N GLY A 177 -28.00 0.18 0.41
CA GLY A 177 -27.15 0.12 1.63
C GLY A 177 -25.70 -0.27 1.38
N LYS A 178 -25.21 -0.11 0.14
CA LYS A 178 -23.85 -0.51 -0.27
C LYS A 178 -22.79 0.57 -0.04
N LEU A 179 -23.21 1.78 0.35
CA LEU A 179 -22.28 2.87 0.65
C LEU A 179 -21.88 2.86 2.13
N ASP A 180 -20.70 3.31 2.40
CA ASP A 180 -20.18 3.47 3.75
C ASP A 180 -20.78 4.72 4.42
N PRO A 181 -20.94 4.73 5.75
CA PRO A 181 -21.35 5.92 6.46
C PRO A 181 -20.26 6.98 6.37
N VAL A 182 -20.65 8.21 6.06
CA VAL A 182 -19.74 9.34 5.95
C VAL A 182 -19.79 10.16 7.23
N ILE A 183 -18.65 10.31 7.89
CA ILE A 183 -18.51 10.94 9.19
C ILE A 183 -17.50 12.08 9.09
N GLY A 184 -17.76 13.19 9.78
CA GLY A 184 -16.81 14.32 9.89
C GLY A 184 -16.65 15.15 8.62
N ARG A 185 -17.57 15.04 7.64
CA ARG A 185 -17.54 15.80 6.38
C ARG A 185 -18.82 16.63 6.13
N ASP A 186 -19.53 16.96 7.20
CA ASP A 186 -20.80 17.66 7.10
C ASP A 186 -20.70 19.07 6.50
N GLU A 187 -19.61 19.79 6.79
CA GLU A 187 -19.40 21.13 6.25
C GLU A 187 -19.15 21.10 4.74
N GLU A 188 -18.28 20.20 4.28
CA GLU A 188 -17.95 20.06 2.87
C GLU A 188 -19.18 19.57 2.06
N ILE A 189 -19.95 18.61 2.61
CA ILE A 189 -21.19 18.14 1.97
C ILE A 189 -22.21 19.29 1.91
N ARG A 190 -22.40 20.03 3.00
CA ARG A 190 -23.30 21.20 3.03
C ARG A 190 -22.87 22.27 2.03
N ARG A 191 -21.56 22.53 1.95
CA ARG A 191 -21.01 23.47 0.98
C ARG A 191 -21.21 22.99 -0.46
N THR A 192 -21.05 21.69 -0.72
CA THR A 192 -21.30 21.09 -2.03
C THR A 192 -22.78 21.24 -2.43
N ILE A 193 -23.73 20.97 -1.52
CA ILE A 193 -25.15 21.20 -1.70
C ILE A 193 -25.44 22.68 -2.01
N GLN A 194 -24.86 23.59 -1.25
CA GLN A 194 -25.02 25.04 -1.47
C GLN A 194 -24.52 25.47 -2.85
N VAL A 195 -23.38 24.95 -3.29
CA VAL A 195 -22.84 25.27 -4.63
C VAL A 195 -23.72 24.72 -5.73
N LEU A 196 -24.17 23.45 -5.63
CA LEU A 196 -25.09 22.84 -6.60
C LEU A 196 -26.43 23.59 -6.75
N SER A 197 -26.88 24.26 -5.68
CA SER A 197 -28.12 25.04 -5.68
C SER A 197 -27.97 26.46 -6.23
N ARG A 198 -26.77 26.89 -6.64
CA ARG A 198 -26.53 28.25 -7.20
C ARG A 198 -27.01 28.36 -8.62
N ARG A 199 -27.34 29.59 -9.04
CA ARG A 199 -27.71 29.89 -10.44
C ARG A 199 -26.51 29.87 -11.38
N THR A 200 -25.34 30.26 -10.90
CA THR A 200 -24.08 30.34 -11.68
C THR A 200 -22.94 29.76 -10.83
N LYS A 201 -21.90 29.24 -11.47
CA LYS A 201 -20.82 28.50 -10.78
C LYS A 201 -21.37 27.40 -9.86
N ASN A 202 -22.31 26.65 -10.40
CA ASN A 202 -23.05 25.60 -9.70
C ASN A 202 -22.39 24.21 -9.80
N ASN A 203 -21.17 24.14 -10.29
CA ASN A 203 -20.38 22.91 -10.36
C ASN A 203 -19.26 22.96 -9.31
N PRO A 204 -19.36 22.25 -8.19
CA PRO A 204 -18.29 22.19 -7.20
C PRO A 204 -17.09 21.37 -7.70
N VAL A 205 -15.89 21.76 -7.33
CA VAL A 205 -14.68 20.95 -7.46
C VAL A 205 -14.10 20.73 -6.07
N LEU A 206 -14.04 19.49 -5.65
CA LEU A 206 -13.41 19.04 -4.40
C LEU A 206 -11.89 18.99 -4.61
N ILE A 207 -11.17 19.86 -3.91
CA ILE A 207 -9.72 20.01 -4.03
C ILE A 207 -9.07 19.56 -2.73
N GLY A 208 -8.19 18.55 -2.80
CA GLY A 208 -7.48 18.08 -1.62
C GLY A 208 -6.49 16.99 -2.02
N GLU A 209 -5.62 16.66 -1.09
CA GLU A 209 -4.61 15.62 -1.28
C GLU A 209 -5.24 14.23 -1.52
N PRO A 210 -4.52 13.27 -2.09
CA PRO A 210 -5.00 11.90 -2.23
C PRO A 210 -5.32 11.30 -0.86
N GLY A 211 -6.42 10.54 -0.76
CA GLY A 211 -6.76 9.83 0.49
C GLY A 211 -7.45 10.66 1.57
N VAL A 212 -7.69 11.98 1.37
CA VAL A 212 -8.41 12.82 2.37
C VAL A 212 -9.93 12.59 2.40
N GLY A 213 -10.49 11.77 1.51
CA GLY A 213 -11.91 11.43 1.52
C GLY A 213 -12.77 12.30 0.59
N LYS A 214 -12.27 12.78 -0.54
CA LYS A 214 -13.04 13.53 -1.55
C LYS A 214 -14.25 12.76 -2.08
N THR A 215 -14.05 11.48 -2.39
CA THR A 215 -15.12 10.58 -2.89
C THR A 215 -16.18 10.33 -1.83
N ALA A 216 -15.79 10.20 -0.55
CA ALA A 216 -16.72 10.04 0.57
C ALA A 216 -17.71 11.21 0.70
N ILE A 217 -17.28 12.45 0.40
CA ILE A 217 -18.18 13.62 0.41
C ILE A 217 -19.32 13.44 -0.60
N VAL A 218 -19.00 12.88 -1.76
CA VAL A 218 -19.99 12.65 -2.83
C VAL A 218 -20.92 11.47 -2.47
N GLU A 219 -20.39 10.45 -1.84
CA GLU A 219 -21.19 9.34 -1.30
C GLU A 219 -22.11 9.81 -0.16
N GLY A 220 -21.61 10.68 0.72
CA GLY A 220 -22.41 11.34 1.75
C GLY A 220 -23.53 12.20 1.16
N LEU A 221 -23.27 12.90 0.07
CA LEU A 221 -24.30 13.63 -0.67
C LEU A 221 -25.37 12.67 -1.23
N ALA A 222 -24.98 11.50 -1.78
CA ALA A 222 -25.93 10.50 -2.27
C ALA A 222 -26.83 9.97 -1.14
N LEU A 223 -26.26 9.71 0.04
CA LEU A 223 -27.03 9.31 1.23
C LEU A 223 -28.03 10.39 1.66
N ARG A 224 -27.63 11.68 1.67
CA ARG A 224 -28.54 12.78 2.01
C ARG A 224 -29.66 12.98 0.99
N ILE A 225 -29.37 12.81 -0.31
CA ILE A 225 -30.38 12.84 -1.36
C ILE A 225 -31.45 11.77 -1.11
N ILE A 226 -31.04 10.55 -0.82
CA ILE A 226 -31.98 9.43 -0.59
C ILE A 226 -32.77 9.61 0.71
N ASN A 227 -32.14 10.17 1.75
CA ASN A 227 -32.81 10.45 3.02
C ASN A 227 -33.72 11.69 2.97
N GLY A 228 -33.69 12.46 1.87
CA GLY A 228 -34.47 13.69 1.73
C GLY A 228 -33.88 14.90 2.48
N ASP A 229 -32.65 14.79 3.00
CA ASP A 229 -31.93 15.83 3.74
C ASP A 229 -31.17 16.78 2.80
N VAL A 230 -31.87 17.25 1.79
CA VAL A 230 -31.38 18.18 0.77
C VAL A 230 -32.51 19.15 0.35
N PRO A 231 -32.18 20.33 -0.22
CA PRO A 231 -33.17 21.24 -0.78
C PRO A 231 -34.03 20.55 -1.84
N GLU A 232 -35.26 21.04 -2.00
CA GLU A 232 -36.28 20.50 -2.95
C GLU A 232 -35.70 20.30 -4.35
N SER A 233 -34.81 21.23 -4.79
CA SER A 233 -34.16 21.18 -6.10
C SER A 233 -33.23 20.01 -6.34
N LEU A 234 -32.84 19.27 -5.28
CA LEU A 234 -31.93 18.13 -5.34
C LEU A 234 -32.55 16.79 -4.95
N LYS A 235 -33.79 16.76 -4.41
CA LYS A 235 -34.41 15.54 -3.86
C LYS A 235 -34.59 14.39 -4.85
N ASP A 236 -34.93 14.70 -6.10
CA ASP A 236 -35.20 13.70 -7.13
C ASP A 236 -34.05 13.47 -8.10
N LYS A 237 -32.90 14.08 -7.84
CA LYS A 237 -31.73 13.93 -8.71
C LYS A 237 -31.00 12.62 -8.48
N LYS A 238 -30.50 12.05 -9.57
CA LYS A 238 -29.59 10.90 -9.55
C LYS A 238 -28.15 11.39 -9.52
N LEU A 239 -27.35 10.82 -8.67
CA LEU A 239 -25.92 11.08 -8.60
C LEU A 239 -25.18 9.89 -9.21
N LEU A 240 -24.52 10.13 -10.34
CA LEU A 240 -23.81 9.12 -11.11
C LEU A 240 -22.31 9.40 -11.08
N SER A 241 -21.50 8.42 -10.74
CA SER A 241 -20.03 8.50 -10.80
C SER A 241 -19.56 8.00 -12.16
N LEU A 242 -18.84 8.81 -12.90
CA LEU A 242 -18.27 8.47 -14.20
C LEU A 242 -17.09 7.51 -14.03
N ASP A 243 -17.14 6.38 -14.72
CA ASP A 243 -16.04 5.40 -14.76
C ASP A 243 -15.12 5.67 -15.95
N LEU A 244 -14.02 6.38 -15.68
CA LEU A 244 -13.02 6.71 -16.70
C LEU A 244 -12.29 5.46 -17.22
N GLY A 245 -12.10 4.45 -16.35
CA GLY A 245 -11.50 3.19 -16.74
C GLY A 245 -12.35 2.46 -17.78
N ALA A 246 -13.66 2.36 -17.56
CA ALA A 246 -14.59 1.76 -18.49
C ALA A 246 -14.70 2.53 -19.82
N LEU A 247 -14.58 3.86 -19.80
CA LEU A 247 -14.57 4.70 -21.00
C LEU A 247 -13.34 4.45 -21.87
N ILE A 248 -12.18 4.21 -21.26
CA ILE A 248 -10.89 3.99 -21.94
C ILE A 248 -10.72 2.53 -22.34
N ALA A 249 -11.21 1.58 -21.52
CA ALA A 249 -11.02 0.15 -21.75
C ALA A 249 -11.55 -0.27 -23.14
N GLY A 250 -10.69 -0.93 -23.93
CA GLY A 250 -11.02 -1.41 -25.27
C GLY A 250 -11.15 -0.34 -26.35
N ALA A 251 -10.95 0.94 -26.07
CA ALA A 251 -10.87 1.99 -27.08
C ALA A 251 -9.52 1.91 -27.79
N LYS A 252 -9.52 1.44 -29.04
CA LYS A 252 -8.30 1.33 -29.87
C LYS A 252 -7.84 2.68 -30.44
N TYR A 253 -8.77 3.61 -30.60
CA TYR A 253 -8.52 4.93 -31.18
C TYR A 253 -9.15 6.04 -30.34
N ARG A 254 -8.54 7.21 -30.36
CA ARG A 254 -9.01 8.44 -29.69
C ARG A 254 -10.49 8.77 -29.95
N GLY A 255 -10.94 8.58 -31.20
CA GLY A 255 -12.33 8.85 -31.59
C GLY A 255 -13.37 8.02 -30.85
N GLU A 256 -13.06 6.78 -30.50
CA GLU A 256 -13.99 5.90 -29.76
C GLU A 256 -14.25 6.40 -28.34
N PHE A 257 -13.21 6.86 -27.64
CA PHE A 257 -13.36 7.48 -26.31
C PHE A 257 -14.20 8.76 -26.38
N GLU A 258 -13.91 9.64 -27.36
CA GLU A 258 -14.67 10.89 -27.58
C GLU A 258 -16.14 10.60 -27.88
N GLU A 259 -16.44 9.59 -28.68
CA GLU A 259 -17.82 9.15 -28.97
C GLU A 259 -18.54 8.62 -27.72
N ARG A 260 -17.87 7.78 -26.92
CA ARG A 260 -18.43 7.26 -25.67
C ARG A 260 -18.73 8.38 -24.67
N LEU A 261 -17.78 9.29 -24.46
CA LEU A 261 -17.97 10.45 -23.58
C LEU A 261 -19.08 11.37 -24.08
N LYS A 262 -19.15 11.63 -25.39
CA LYS A 262 -20.22 12.41 -26.03
C LYS A 262 -21.59 11.75 -25.80
N ALA A 263 -21.65 10.42 -25.91
CA ALA A 263 -22.89 9.67 -25.64
C ALA A 263 -23.35 9.82 -24.19
N VAL A 264 -22.42 9.70 -23.23
CA VAL A 264 -22.70 9.92 -21.80
C VAL A 264 -23.21 11.35 -21.56
N LEU A 265 -22.53 12.36 -22.10
CA LEU A 265 -22.92 13.75 -21.94
C LEU A 265 -24.29 14.03 -22.58
N GLN A 266 -24.59 13.45 -23.74
CA GLN A 266 -25.91 13.58 -24.37
C GLN A 266 -27.02 12.95 -23.51
N GLU A 267 -26.78 11.81 -22.87
CA GLU A 267 -27.77 11.21 -21.96
C GLU A 267 -27.98 12.04 -20.70
N VAL A 268 -26.89 12.61 -20.13
CA VAL A 268 -26.99 13.52 -18.96
C VAL A 268 -27.76 14.78 -19.31
N THR A 269 -27.46 15.42 -20.44
CA THR A 269 -28.16 16.67 -20.87
C THR A 269 -29.62 16.42 -21.23
N SER A 270 -29.94 15.25 -21.82
CA SER A 270 -31.31 14.85 -22.13
C SER A 270 -32.18 14.59 -20.88
N ALA A 271 -31.57 14.40 -19.73
CA ALA A 271 -32.27 14.23 -18.46
C ALA A 271 -32.70 15.58 -17.82
N GLU A 272 -32.58 16.69 -18.54
CA GLU A 272 -33.04 18.03 -18.15
C GLU A 272 -32.65 18.45 -16.72
N GLY A 273 -31.40 18.15 -16.34
CA GLY A 273 -30.86 18.46 -15.02
C GLY A 273 -31.24 17.48 -13.89
N GLY A 274 -31.92 16.35 -14.20
CA GLY A 274 -32.26 15.30 -13.26
C GLY A 274 -31.05 14.44 -12.81
N ILE A 275 -29.87 14.67 -13.44
CA ILE A 275 -28.64 13.90 -13.17
C ILE A 275 -27.52 14.85 -12.75
N ILE A 276 -26.81 14.48 -11.70
CA ILE A 276 -25.55 15.09 -11.28
C ILE A 276 -24.43 14.08 -11.59
N LEU A 277 -23.44 14.49 -12.38
CA LEU A 277 -22.32 13.65 -12.77
C LEU A 277 -21.13 13.91 -11.86
N PHE A 278 -20.63 12.90 -11.18
CA PHE A 278 -19.38 12.95 -10.43
C PHE A 278 -18.22 12.49 -11.32
N ILE A 279 -17.17 13.30 -11.37
CA ILE A 279 -15.95 13.03 -12.15
C ILE A 279 -14.78 13.05 -11.17
N ASP A 280 -14.34 11.86 -10.80
CA ASP A 280 -13.12 11.74 -10.00
C ASP A 280 -11.90 11.93 -10.89
N GLU A 281 -10.80 12.41 -10.32
CA GLU A 281 -9.58 12.74 -11.05
C GLU A 281 -9.85 13.57 -12.32
N MET A 282 -10.71 14.61 -12.20
CA MET A 282 -11.19 15.35 -13.37
C MET A 282 -10.07 15.93 -14.23
N HIS A 283 -8.86 16.08 -13.68
CA HIS A 283 -7.68 16.54 -14.41
C HIS A 283 -7.29 15.59 -15.54
N THR A 284 -7.59 14.28 -15.43
CA THR A 284 -7.34 13.30 -16.49
C THR A 284 -8.14 13.58 -17.76
N LEU A 285 -9.36 14.12 -17.61
CA LEU A 285 -10.19 14.53 -18.73
C LEU A 285 -9.78 15.90 -19.32
N ILE A 286 -9.26 16.81 -18.47
CA ILE A 286 -9.00 18.22 -18.85
C ILE A 286 -7.55 18.41 -19.27
N GLY A 287 -6.60 17.65 -18.73
CA GLY A 287 -5.18 17.91 -18.85
C GLY A 287 -4.42 17.08 -19.87
N ALA A 288 -5.03 16.05 -20.37
CA ALA A 288 -4.38 15.06 -21.24
C ALA A 288 -3.99 15.56 -22.66
N GLY A 289 -4.26 16.82 -23.01
CA GLY A 289 -4.10 17.34 -24.39
C GLY A 289 -2.76 18.00 -24.76
N LYS A 290 -1.76 18.05 -23.84
CA LYS A 290 -0.49 18.78 -24.10
C LYS A 290 0.74 17.90 -24.36
N ALA A 291 0.65 16.61 -24.10
CA ALA A 291 1.68 15.66 -24.53
C ALA A 291 1.22 14.98 -25.81
N ASP A 292 2.11 14.72 -26.75
CA ASP A 292 1.81 14.09 -28.05
C ASP A 292 0.94 12.83 -27.89
N GLY A 293 -0.35 12.96 -28.31
CA GLY A 293 -1.32 11.86 -28.30
C GLY A 293 -2.33 11.80 -27.15
N ALA A 294 -2.32 12.74 -26.21
CA ALA A 294 -3.21 12.72 -25.05
C ALA A 294 -4.59 13.38 -25.32
N MET A 295 -5.63 12.89 -24.63
CA MET A 295 -7.05 13.18 -24.88
C MET A 295 -7.47 14.54 -24.28
N ASP A 296 -7.94 15.49 -25.09
CA ASP A 296 -8.52 16.75 -24.59
C ASP A 296 -10.06 16.67 -24.62
N ALA A 297 -10.64 16.07 -23.60
CA ALA A 297 -12.10 15.98 -23.42
C ALA A 297 -12.73 17.31 -22.96
N SER A 298 -11.91 18.30 -22.61
CA SER A 298 -12.41 19.61 -22.12
C SER A 298 -13.30 20.33 -23.16
N ASN A 299 -12.99 20.15 -24.43
CA ASN A 299 -13.77 20.73 -25.53
C ASN A 299 -15.20 20.14 -25.67
N LEU A 300 -15.41 18.91 -25.19
CA LEU A 300 -16.73 18.27 -25.13
C LEU A 300 -17.55 18.75 -23.91
N LEU A 301 -16.88 18.98 -22.77
CA LEU A 301 -17.51 19.42 -21.52
C LEU A 301 -17.89 20.92 -21.55
N LYS A 302 -17.02 21.77 -22.12
CA LYS A 302 -17.20 23.23 -22.13
C LYS A 302 -18.55 23.72 -22.67
N PRO A 303 -19.09 23.22 -23.80
CA PRO A 303 -20.41 23.66 -24.32
C PRO A 303 -21.56 23.34 -23.38
N ALA A 304 -21.60 22.13 -22.82
CA ALA A 304 -22.66 21.69 -21.90
C ALA A 304 -22.62 22.46 -20.56
N LEU A 305 -21.42 22.70 -20.03
CA LEU A 305 -21.19 23.54 -18.84
C LEU A 305 -21.55 25.00 -19.13
N ALA A 306 -21.26 25.51 -20.33
CA ALA A 306 -21.56 26.91 -20.69
C ALA A 306 -23.06 27.18 -20.77
N ARG A 307 -23.84 26.21 -21.29
CA ARG A 307 -25.29 26.31 -21.40
C ARG A 307 -26.02 26.01 -20.07
N GLY A 308 -25.29 25.49 -19.07
CA GLY A 308 -25.87 25.06 -17.77
C GLY A 308 -26.69 23.76 -17.87
N GLU A 309 -26.47 22.99 -18.93
CA GLU A 309 -27.13 21.69 -19.18
C GLU A 309 -26.48 20.54 -18.42
N LEU A 310 -25.21 20.71 -18.02
CA LEU A 310 -24.45 19.73 -17.26
C LEU A 310 -24.27 20.23 -15.81
N HIS A 311 -24.75 19.43 -14.86
CA HIS A 311 -24.44 19.55 -13.44
C HIS A 311 -23.40 18.50 -13.09
N CYS A 312 -22.21 18.94 -12.64
CA CYS A 312 -21.17 18.00 -12.27
C CYS A 312 -20.44 18.40 -10.98
N ILE A 313 -19.90 17.40 -10.32
CA ILE A 313 -18.98 17.52 -9.19
C ILE A 313 -17.64 16.99 -9.67
N GLY A 314 -16.58 17.78 -9.60
CA GLY A 314 -15.23 17.34 -9.89
C GLY A 314 -14.46 17.03 -8.61
N ALA A 315 -13.50 16.10 -8.68
CA ALA A 315 -12.51 15.91 -7.62
C ALA A 315 -11.10 15.90 -8.24
N THR A 316 -10.14 16.54 -7.56
CA THR A 316 -8.76 16.65 -8.03
C THR A 316 -7.82 17.09 -6.89
N THR A 317 -6.51 17.08 -7.13
CA THR A 317 -5.53 17.69 -6.23
C THR A 317 -5.36 19.18 -6.49
N LEU A 318 -4.74 19.91 -5.54
CA LEU A 318 -4.52 21.35 -5.69
C LEU A 318 -3.60 21.67 -6.88
N ASP A 319 -2.55 20.88 -7.03
CA ASP A 319 -1.57 21.09 -8.10
C ASP A 319 -2.19 20.85 -9.49
N GLU A 320 -2.98 19.79 -9.63
CA GLU A 320 -3.68 19.47 -10.87
C GLU A 320 -4.79 20.51 -11.18
N TYR A 321 -5.49 21.00 -10.15
CA TYR A 321 -6.46 22.08 -10.31
C TYR A 321 -5.81 23.34 -10.88
N ARG A 322 -4.66 23.75 -10.31
CA ARG A 322 -3.89 24.93 -10.79
C ARG A 322 -3.36 24.74 -12.21
N LYS A 323 -2.86 23.55 -12.53
CA LYS A 323 -2.31 23.24 -13.85
C LYS A 323 -3.35 23.22 -14.96
N HIS A 324 -4.53 22.65 -14.70
CA HIS A 324 -5.49 22.25 -15.73
C HIS A 324 -6.79 23.06 -15.71
N VAL A 325 -7.36 23.36 -14.53
CA VAL A 325 -8.66 24.01 -14.41
C VAL A 325 -8.53 25.53 -14.28
N GLU A 326 -7.67 26.01 -13.39
CA GLU A 326 -7.52 27.44 -13.09
C GLU A 326 -6.96 28.23 -14.28
N LYS A 327 -6.08 27.63 -15.06
CA LYS A 327 -5.53 28.23 -16.29
C LYS A 327 -6.52 28.36 -17.43
N ASP A 328 -7.60 27.59 -17.41
CA ASP A 328 -8.66 27.65 -18.41
C ASP A 328 -9.79 28.59 -17.96
N ALA A 329 -9.83 29.82 -18.48
CA ALA A 329 -10.80 30.82 -18.10
C ALA A 329 -12.26 30.38 -18.28
N ALA A 330 -12.56 29.47 -19.21
CA ALA A 330 -13.90 28.96 -19.46
C ALA A 330 -14.34 28.01 -18.34
N LEU A 331 -13.46 27.15 -17.89
CA LEU A 331 -13.70 26.20 -16.78
C LEU A 331 -13.70 26.94 -15.43
N ALA A 332 -12.73 27.81 -15.17
CA ALA A 332 -12.60 28.55 -13.92
C ALA A 332 -13.85 29.40 -13.59
N ARG A 333 -14.57 29.88 -14.62
CA ARG A 333 -15.84 30.64 -14.46
C ARG A 333 -17.04 29.74 -14.16
N ARG A 334 -16.95 28.44 -14.33
CA ARG A 334 -18.06 27.49 -14.18
C ARG A 334 -17.93 26.60 -12.94
N PHE A 335 -16.71 26.39 -12.50
CA PHE A 335 -16.42 25.60 -11.32
C PHE A 335 -16.21 26.47 -10.07
N GLN A 336 -16.65 25.95 -8.93
CA GLN A 336 -16.41 26.55 -7.62
C GLN A 336 -15.53 25.63 -6.79
N PRO A 337 -14.31 26.03 -6.41
CA PRO A 337 -13.45 25.20 -5.58
C PRO A 337 -14.01 25.06 -4.16
N ILE A 338 -13.90 23.86 -3.63
CA ILE A 338 -14.16 23.47 -2.25
C ILE A 338 -12.93 22.72 -1.76
N PHE A 339 -12.24 23.29 -0.79
CA PHE A 339 -11.05 22.67 -0.23
C PHE A 339 -11.43 21.58 0.77
N VAL A 340 -10.80 20.41 0.61
CA VAL A 340 -10.97 19.24 1.48
C VAL A 340 -9.64 19.00 2.17
N ASN A 341 -9.58 19.41 3.42
CA ASN A 341 -8.37 19.27 4.22
C ASN A 341 -8.24 17.85 4.81
N GLU A 342 -7.04 17.48 5.18
CA GLU A 342 -6.79 16.28 5.97
C GLU A 342 -7.58 16.39 7.31
N PRO A 343 -8.34 15.35 7.72
CA PRO A 343 -9.06 15.37 8.98
C PRO A 343 -8.08 15.32 10.16
N SER A 344 -8.52 15.80 11.32
CA SER A 344 -7.75 15.67 12.56
C SER A 344 -7.66 14.21 13.02
N VAL A 345 -6.75 13.93 13.95
CA VAL A 345 -6.64 12.60 14.57
C VAL A 345 -7.96 12.21 15.23
N GLU A 346 -8.62 13.13 15.93
CA GLU A 346 -9.89 12.88 16.62
C GLU A 346 -11.03 12.59 15.65
N ASP A 347 -11.13 13.36 14.55
CA ASP A 347 -12.10 13.11 13.49
C ASP A 347 -11.86 11.76 12.80
N THR A 348 -10.59 11.42 12.56
CA THR A 348 -10.23 10.14 11.96
C THR A 348 -10.59 8.95 12.85
N ILE A 349 -10.38 9.04 14.16
CA ILE A 349 -10.83 8.00 15.10
C ILE A 349 -12.35 7.82 15.01
N SER A 350 -13.09 8.92 14.91
CA SER A 350 -14.54 8.88 14.75
C SER A 350 -14.96 8.24 13.42
N ILE A 351 -14.24 8.52 12.34
CA ILE A 351 -14.45 7.89 11.03
C ILE A 351 -14.21 6.38 11.12
N LEU A 352 -13.08 5.96 11.72
CA LEU A 352 -12.76 4.54 11.85
C LEU A 352 -13.79 3.80 12.71
N ARG A 353 -14.28 4.41 13.80
CA ARG A 353 -15.36 3.84 14.60
C ARG A 353 -16.64 3.61 13.79
N GLY A 354 -16.97 4.52 12.88
CA GLY A 354 -18.12 4.35 12.01
C GLY A 354 -17.93 3.31 10.90
N LEU A 355 -16.71 3.03 10.50
CA LEU A 355 -16.38 2.02 9.50
C LEU A 355 -16.16 0.62 10.12
N LYS A 356 -15.87 0.56 11.41
CA LYS A 356 -15.50 -0.64 12.16
C LYS A 356 -16.38 -1.85 11.83
N ASP A 357 -17.68 -1.72 11.98
CA ASP A 357 -18.62 -2.84 11.83
C ASP A 357 -18.56 -3.45 10.43
N LYS A 358 -18.37 -2.65 9.39
CA LYS A 358 -18.24 -3.12 8.01
C LYS A 358 -16.95 -3.89 7.77
N TYR A 359 -15.83 -3.41 8.34
CA TYR A 359 -14.55 -4.11 8.24
C TYR A 359 -14.55 -5.40 9.07
N GLU A 360 -15.15 -5.38 10.27
CA GLU A 360 -15.37 -6.59 11.07
C GLU A 360 -16.19 -7.64 10.30
N GLN A 361 -17.24 -7.20 9.63
CA GLN A 361 -18.07 -8.08 8.80
C GLN A 361 -17.30 -8.65 7.60
N HIS A 362 -16.53 -7.80 6.91
CA HIS A 362 -15.78 -8.21 5.72
C HIS A 362 -14.69 -9.25 6.05
N HIS A 363 -13.94 -9.00 7.12
CA HIS A 363 -12.84 -9.87 7.53
C HIS A 363 -13.26 -11.01 8.46
N GLY A 364 -14.39 -10.87 9.16
CA GLY A 364 -14.87 -11.85 10.13
C GLY A 364 -14.05 -11.88 11.43
N VAL A 365 -13.34 -10.81 11.74
CA VAL A 365 -12.55 -10.63 12.97
C VAL A 365 -13.01 -9.39 13.72
N ARG A 366 -12.88 -9.36 15.04
CA ARG A 366 -13.19 -8.19 15.86
C ARG A 366 -12.07 -7.14 15.75
N ILE A 367 -12.44 -5.87 15.90
CA ILE A 367 -11.48 -4.76 15.93
C ILE A 367 -11.69 -4.00 17.24
N THR A 368 -10.66 -3.93 18.08
CA THR A 368 -10.74 -3.21 19.36
C THR A 368 -10.70 -1.70 19.15
N ASP A 369 -11.31 -0.93 20.05
CA ASP A 369 -11.21 0.55 20.00
C ASP A 369 -9.76 1.02 20.15
N SER A 370 -8.96 0.32 20.95
CA SER A 370 -7.52 0.58 21.06
C SER A 370 -6.76 0.41 19.75
N ALA A 371 -7.18 -0.53 18.88
CA ALA A 371 -6.61 -0.68 17.54
C ALA A 371 -6.95 0.52 16.63
N LEU A 372 -8.19 1.05 16.69
CA LEU A 372 -8.58 2.23 15.92
C LEU A 372 -7.79 3.47 16.33
N VAL A 373 -7.66 3.70 17.63
CA VAL A 373 -6.83 4.77 18.16
C VAL A 373 -5.37 4.59 17.75
N ALA A 374 -4.85 3.38 17.87
CA ALA A 374 -3.47 3.05 17.46
C ALA A 374 -3.28 3.26 15.94
N ALA A 375 -4.19 2.78 15.10
CA ALA A 375 -4.13 2.95 13.65
C ALA A 375 -4.04 4.43 13.26
N THR A 376 -4.86 5.28 13.90
CA THR A 376 -4.87 6.72 13.61
C THR A 376 -3.61 7.42 14.13
N THR A 377 -3.25 7.18 15.39
CA THR A 377 -2.10 7.88 16.01
C THR A 377 -0.77 7.43 15.42
N MET A 378 -0.61 6.12 15.17
CA MET A 378 0.61 5.59 14.58
C MET A 378 0.74 5.95 13.11
N SER A 379 -0.33 5.89 12.32
CA SER A 379 -0.27 6.32 10.92
C SER A 379 0.08 7.80 10.80
N ASN A 380 -0.51 8.66 11.65
CA ASN A 380 -0.21 10.08 11.65
C ASN A 380 1.25 10.37 12.01
N ARG A 381 1.82 9.59 12.94
CA ARG A 381 3.19 9.76 13.43
C ARG A 381 4.25 9.13 12.52
N TYR A 382 3.99 7.92 11.99
CA TYR A 382 5.01 7.09 11.35
C TYR A 382 4.89 7.03 9.82
N ILE A 383 3.72 7.35 9.25
CA ILE A 383 3.47 7.34 7.80
C ILE A 383 3.28 8.79 7.35
N THR A 384 4.33 9.39 6.79
CA THR A 384 4.36 10.81 6.45
C THR A 384 4.12 11.10 4.97
N ASP A 385 4.13 10.08 4.12
CA ASP A 385 3.95 10.17 2.67
C ASP A 385 2.50 10.00 2.21
N ARG A 386 1.57 9.76 3.14
CA ARG A 386 0.13 9.57 2.91
C ARG A 386 -0.69 10.39 3.92
N PHE A 387 -1.96 10.61 3.62
CA PHE A 387 -2.86 11.46 4.40
C PHE A 387 -3.93 10.66 5.14
N LEU A 388 -4.40 11.20 6.26
CA LEU A 388 -5.58 10.70 6.96
C LEU A 388 -6.86 11.03 6.14
N PRO A 389 -7.93 10.20 6.21
CA PRO A 389 -8.05 8.98 7.02
C PRO A 389 -7.51 7.72 6.32
N ASP A 390 -7.16 7.79 5.04
CA ASP A 390 -6.85 6.67 4.16
C ASP A 390 -5.74 5.76 4.75
N LYS A 391 -4.61 6.33 5.18
CA LYS A 391 -3.51 5.58 5.79
C LYS A 391 -3.91 4.83 7.07
N ALA A 392 -4.86 5.36 7.84
CA ALA A 392 -5.33 4.71 9.07
C ALA A 392 -6.34 3.60 8.75
N ILE A 393 -7.18 3.80 7.73
CA ILE A 393 -8.11 2.80 7.22
C ILE A 393 -7.34 1.61 6.67
N ASP A 394 -6.32 1.83 5.85
CA ASP A 394 -5.49 0.79 5.28
C ASP A 394 -4.75 -0.03 6.35
N LEU A 395 -4.24 0.62 7.41
CA LEU A 395 -3.62 -0.10 8.53
C LEU A 395 -4.62 -1.02 9.24
N MET A 396 -5.83 -0.54 9.47
CA MET A 396 -6.90 -1.33 10.07
C MET A 396 -7.29 -2.50 9.17
N ASP A 397 -7.42 -2.26 7.87
CA ASP A 397 -7.78 -3.26 6.87
C ASP A 397 -6.70 -4.35 6.75
N GLU A 398 -5.44 -3.97 6.62
CA GLU A 398 -4.33 -4.93 6.53
C GLU A 398 -4.16 -5.73 7.83
N ALA A 399 -4.31 -5.10 9.00
CA ALA A 399 -4.23 -5.80 10.28
C ALA A 399 -5.36 -6.83 10.42
N ALA A 400 -6.59 -6.47 10.01
CA ALA A 400 -7.73 -7.36 10.01
C ALA A 400 -7.56 -8.51 9.00
N ALA A 401 -7.10 -8.21 7.79
CA ALA A 401 -6.80 -9.22 6.76
C ALA A 401 -5.74 -10.22 7.23
N ARG A 402 -4.68 -9.72 7.89
CA ARG A 402 -3.62 -10.55 8.42
C ARG A 402 -4.10 -11.46 9.56
N LEU A 403 -4.88 -10.92 10.49
CA LEU A 403 -5.45 -11.70 11.57
C LEU A 403 -6.38 -12.79 11.02
N LYS A 404 -7.24 -12.45 10.06
CA LYS A 404 -8.08 -13.44 9.35
C LYS A 404 -7.24 -14.56 8.72
N MET A 405 -6.15 -14.20 8.04
CA MET A 405 -5.25 -15.20 7.44
C MET A 405 -4.63 -16.10 8.50
N GLN A 406 -4.26 -15.56 9.69
CA GLN A 406 -3.76 -16.36 10.81
C GLN A 406 -4.82 -17.31 11.36
N VAL A 407 -6.07 -16.82 11.51
CA VAL A 407 -7.23 -17.62 11.95
C VAL A 407 -7.58 -18.73 10.95
N ASP A 408 -7.49 -18.42 9.64
CA ASP A 408 -7.79 -19.38 8.58
C ASP A 408 -6.67 -20.41 8.36
N SER A 409 -5.43 -20.07 8.73
CA SER A 409 -4.25 -20.90 8.60
C SER A 409 -4.09 -21.80 9.83
N LYS A 410 -3.40 -22.93 9.66
CA LYS A 410 -3.01 -23.77 10.80
C LYS A 410 -2.04 -22.99 11.70
N PRO A 411 -2.19 -23.06 13.05
CA PRO A 411 -1.22 -22.51 13.98
C PRO A 411 0.20 -23.04 13.73
N GLU A 412 1.20 -22.18 13.95
CA GLU A 412 2.61 -22.54 13.68
C GLU A 412 3.08 -23.77 14.48
N GLU A 413 2.60 -23.91 15.72
CA GLU A 413 2.86 -25.09 16.55
C GLU A 413 2.31 -26.36 15.90
N LEU A 414 1.09 -26.32 15.38
CA LEU A 414 0.45 -27.46 14.74
C LEU A 414 1.14 -27.82 13.42
N ASP A 415 1.53 -26.81 12.62
CA ASP A 415 2.26 -27.02 11.37
C ASP A 415 3.66 -27.60 11.62
N SER A 416 4.35 -27.13 12.66
CA SER A 416 5.65 -27.67 13.05
C SER A 416 5.57 -29.12 13.52
N MET A 417 4.54 -29.48 14.33
CA MET A 417 4.29 -30.84 14.73
C MET A 417 3.96 -31.75 13.53
N ASP A 418 3.11 -31.28 12.61
CA ASP A 418 2.78 -32.03 11.41
C ASP A 418 4.01 -32.34 10.54
N ARG A 419 4.91 -31.36 10.38
CA ARG A 419 6.20 -31.55 9.66
C ARG A 419 7.09 -32.55 10.37
N GLU A 420 7.14 -32.51 11.70
CA GLU A 420 7.91 -33.47 12.48
C GLU A 420 7.34 -34.88 12.41
N ILE A 421 6.02 -35.03 12.48
CA ILE A 421 5.31 -36.28 12.25
C ILE A 421 5.64 -36.86 10.89
N ILE A 422 5.62 -36.03 9.82
CA ILE A 422 5.97 -36.48 8.47
C ILE A 422 7.43 -36.96 8.42
N ARG A 423 8.35 -36.20 9.03
CA ARG A 423 9.77 -36.58 9.10
C ARG A 423 9.97 -37.92 9.80
N LEU A 424 9.34 -38.12 10.96
CA LEU A 424 9.43 -39.36 11.74
C LEU A 424 8.77 -40.53 11.00
N LYS A 425 7.68 -40.32 10.27
CA LYS A 425 7.07 -41.38 9.43
C LYS A 425 8.00 -41.83 8.31
N ILE A 426 8.71 -40.89 7.68
CA ILE A 426 9.71 -41.22 6.67
C ILE A 426 10.86 -42.07 7.28
N GLU A 427 11.36 -41.67 8.47
CA GLU A 427 12.38 -42.41 9.21
C GLU A 427 11.86 -43.79 9.61
N GLN A 428 10.60 -43.92 10.06
CA GLN A 428 9.96 -45.17 10.41
C GLN A 428 9.93 -46.15 9.22
N GLU A 429 9.51 -45.67 8.05
CA GLU A 429 9.48 -46.51 6.84
C GLU A 429 10.87 -46.94 6.36
N ALA A 430 11.89 -46.13 6.61
CA ALA A 430 13.28 -46.51 6.34
C ALA A 430 13.76 -47.60 7.32
N LEU A 431 13.54 -47.41 8.63
CA LEU A 431 13.97 -48.34 9.67
C LEU A 431 13.23 -49.69 9.62
N LYS A 432 11.98 -49.73 9.16
CA LYS A 432 11.24 -50.98 8.94
C LYS A 432 11.90 -51.90 7.91
N LYS A 433 12.70 -51.37 7.01
CA LYS A 433 13.42 -52.16 5.99
C LYS A 433 14.75 -52.71 6.50
N GLU A 434 15.22 -52.26 7.65
CA GLU A 434 16.48 -52.66 8.28
C GLU A 434 16.25 -53.81 9.28
N SER A 435 17.24 -54.71 9.44
CA SER A 435 17.09 -55.91 10.27
C SER A 435 18.02 -55.98 11.47
N ASP A 436 18.93 -55.02 11.63
CA ASP A 436 19.91 -54.94 12.69
C ASP A 436 19.30 -54.55 14.05
N ALA A 437 19.96 -54.89 15.14
CA ALA A 437 19.47 -54.69 16.50
C ALA A 437 19.37 -53.20 16.88
N GLY A 438 20.27 -52.34 16.33
CA GLY A 438 20.24 -50.91 16.55
C GLY A 438 19.02 -50.25 15.93
N SER A 439 18.73 -50.54 14.67
CA SER A 439 17.57 -50.04 13.92
C SER A 439 16.24 -50.45 14.56
N LYS A 440 16.14 -51.68 15.11
CA LYS A 440 14.97 -52.13 15.86
C LYS A 440 14.75 -51.38 17.17
N SER A 441 15.82 -51.08 17.91
CA SER A 441 15.71 -50.26 19.13
C SER A 441 15.29 -48.82 18.83
N ARG A 442 15.87 -48.24 17.79
CA ARG A 442 15.48 -46.90 17.33
C ARG A 442 14.03 -46.85 16.85
N LEU A 443 13.56 -47.90 16.12
CA LEU A 443 12.19 -48.01 15.66
C LEU A 443 11.20 -48.01 16.83
N GLN A 444 11.47 -48.78 17.90
CA GLN A 444 10.60 -48.78 19.09
C GLN A 444 10.52 -47.42 19.80
N THR A 445 11.65 -46.69 19.88
CA THR A 445 11.67 -45.35 20.46
C THR A 445 10.89 -44.37 19.59
N LEU A 446 11.13 -44.44 18.29
CA LEU A 446 10.48 -43.57 17.28
C LEU A 446 8.98 -43.82 17.24
N GLU A 447 8.48 -45.06 17.36
CA GLU A 447 7.05 -45.34 17.41
C GLU A 447 6.37 -44.74 18.64
N LYS A 448 7.04 -44.66 19.77
CA LYS A 448 6.53 -43.94 20.95
C LYS A 448 6.51 -42.46 20.74
N GLU A 449 7.61 -41.85 20.23
CA GLU A 449 7.70 -40.44 19.94
C GLU A 449 6.61 -40.00 18.94
N LEU A 450 6.39 -40.82 17.91
CA LEU A 450 5.37 -40.59 16.89
C LEU A 450 3.95 -40.69 17.44
N ALA A 451 3.65 -41.67 18.28
CA ALA A 451 2.35 -41.82 18.93
C ALA A 451 2.03 -40.59 19.83
N ASP A 452 3.01 -40.17 20.65
CA ASP A 452 2.85 -38.97 21.51
C ASP A 452 2.62 -37.68 20.71
N LEU A 453 3.34 -37.51 19.59
CA LEU A 453 3.16 -36.34 18.72
C LEU A 453 1.84 -36.35 17.94
N GLU A 454 1.42 -37.53 17.47
CA GLU A 454 0.12 -37.73 16.80
C GLU A 454 -1.06 -37.44 17.75
N GLU A 455 -0.98 -37.88 19.02
CA GLU A 455 -2.00 -37.58 20.01
C GLU A 455 -2.09 -36.08 20.29
N LYS A 456 -0.94 -35.40 20.49
CA LYS A 456 -0.89 -33.94 20.68
C LYS A 456 -1.41 -33.18 19.47
N SER A 457 -0.98 -33.56 18.26
CA SER A 457 -1.45 -32.92 17.02
C SER A 457 -2.96 -33.13 16.82
N ALA A 458 -3.51 -34.30 17.12
CA ALA A 458 -4.93 -34.55 17.04
C ALA A 458 -5.75 -33.73 18.06
N ALA A 459 -5.26 -33.60 19.30
CA ALA A 459 -5.89 -32.77 20.33
C ALA A 459 -5.91 -31.30 19.94
N LEU A 460 -4.78 -30.76 19.46
CA LEU A 460 -4.68 -29.39 18.99
C LEU A 460 -5.53 -29.14 17.74
N THR A 461 -5.56 -30.08 16.80
CA THR A 461 -6.40 -29.99 15.59
C THR A 461 -7.88 -29.95 15.95
N SER A 462 -8.31 -30.76 16.92
CA SER A 462 -9.70 -30.74 17.38
C SER A 462 -10.08 -29.42 18.03
N ARG A 463 -9.21 -28.86 18.89
CA ARG A 463 -9.42 -27.53 19.50
C ARG A 463 -9.47 -26.42 18.44
N TRP A 464 -8.48 -26.37 17.55
CA TRP A 464 -8.44 -25.40 16.45
C TRP A 464 -9.68 -25.48 15.56
N SER A 465 -10.12 -26.69 15.21
CA SER A 465 -11.33 -26.86 14.40
C SER A 465 -12.60 -26.40 15.11
N ALA A 466 -12.69 -26.59 16.42
CA ALA A 466 -13.81 -26.14 17.24
C ALA A 466 -13.85 -24.60 17.31
N GLU A 467 -12.70 -23.96 17.55
CA GLU A 467 -12.57 -22.49 17.57
C GLU A 467 -12.90 -21.87 16.21
N LYS A 468 -12.35 -22.43 15.12
CA LYS A 468 -12.65 -22.00 13.74
C LYS A 468 -14.14 -22.10 13.40
N ASN A 469 -14.82 -23.15 13.83
CA ASN A 469 -16.26 -23.33 13.62
C ASN A 469 -17.08 -22.30 14.42
N LYS A 470 -16.67 -21.94 15.65
CA LYS A 470 -17.30 -20.87 16.43
C LYS A 470 -17.25 -19.54 15.68
N LEU A 471 -16.05 -19.14 15.23
CA LEU A 471 -15.83 -17.90 14.47
C LEU A 471 -16.65 -17.86 13.19
N SER A 472 -16.67 -18.96 12.42
CA SER A 472 -17.49 -19.07 11.20
C SER A 472 -18.98 -18.89 11.49
N ASN A 473 -19.47 -19.44 12.59
CA ASN A 473 -20.88 -19.30 12.99
C ASN A 473 -21.21 -17.86 13.44
N ALA A 474 -20.34 -17.21 14.22
CA ALA A 474 -20.49 -15.82 14.61
C ALA A 474 -20.51 -14.88 13.37
N GLN A 475 -19.63 -15.13 12.40
CA GLN A 475 -19.59 -14.37 11.15
C GLN A 475 -20.90 -14.52 10.33
N LYS A 476 -21.45 -15.71 10.23
CA LYS A 476 -22.75 -15.94 9.57
C LYS A 476 -23.88 -15.18 10.23
N LEU A 477 -23.96 -15.21 11.56
CA LEU A 477 -24.97 -14.49 12.34
C LEU A 477 -24.83 -12.97 12.17
N LYS A 478 -23.62 -12.43 12.14
CA LYS A 478 -23.36 -10.99 11.86
C LYS A 478 -23.83 -10.60 10.46
N SER A 479 -23.55 -11.43 9.45
CA SER A 479 -24.01 -11.19 8.07
C SER A 479 -25.54 -11.22 7.95
N GLU A 480 -26.21 -12.16 8.63
CA GLU A 480 -27.66 -12.23 8.67
C GLU A 480 -28.27 -11.00 9.38
N LEU A 481 -27.67 -10.57 10.48
CA LEU A 481 -28.11 -9.41 11.25
C LEU A 481 -28.02 -8.12 10.43
N ASP A 482 -26.95 -7.93 9.68
CA ASP A 482 -26.82 -6.78 8.77
C ASP A 482 -27.83 -6.81 7.63
N GLY A 483 -28.05 -7.99 7.05
CA GLY A 483 -29.13 -8.16 6.06
C GLY A 483 -30.49 -7.71 6.60
N LEU A 484 -30.82 -8.09 7.83
CA LEU A 484 -32.08 -7.70 8.47
C LEU A 484 -32.12 -6.19 8.84
N ARG A 485 -31.00 -5.60 9.23
CA ARG A 485 -30.91 -4.15 9.48
C ARG A 485 -31.12 -3.33 8.21
N ILE A 486 -30.56 -3.76 7.07
CA ILE A 486 -30.82 -3.15 5.76
C ILE A 486 -32.27 -3.31 5.37
N GLU A 487 -32.89 -4.49 5.57
CA GLU A 487 -34.30 -4.74 5.31
C GLU A 487 -35.18 -3.85 6.18
N LEU A 488 -34.86 -3.71 7.46
CA LEU A 488 -35.58 -2.81 8.39
C LEU A 488 -35.54 -1.37 7.90
N ALA A 489 -34.35 -0.85 7.52
CA ALA A 489 -34.23 0.50 7.01
C ALA A 489 -35.05 0.71 5.72
N ASN A 490 -35.08 -0.28 4.84
CA ASN A 490 -35.86 -0.23 3.61
C ASN A 490 -37.38 -0.32 3.88
N ALA A 491 -37.79 -1.16 4.82
CA ALA A 491 -39.20 -1.27 5.22
C ALA A 491 -39.72 0.04 5.87
N GLN A 492 -38.90 0.67 6.71
CA GLN A 492 -39.21 1.98 7.31
C GLN A 492 -39.36 3.06 6.23
N ARG A 493 -38.45 3.12 5.26
CA ARG A 493 -38.53 4.08 4.14
C ARG A 493 -39.74 3.87 3.24
N ARG A 494 -40.18 2.61 3.08
CA ARG A 494 -41.40 2.28 2.29
C ARG A 494 -42.70 2.42 3.06
N GLY A 495 -42.63 2.73 4.36
CA GLY A 495 -43.80 2.81 5.22
C GLY A 495 -44.41 1.46 5.58
N GLU A 496 -43.69 0.35 5.42
CA GLU A 496 -44.11 -1.01 5.76
C GLU A 496 -43.92 -1.26 7.27
N TYR A 497 -44.69 -0.53 8.10
CA TYR A 497 -44.48 -0.49 9.56
C TYR A 497 -44.68 -1.86 10.24
N GLN A 498 -45.53 -2.73 9.70
CA GLN A 498 -45.74 -4.07 10.26
C GLN A 498 -44.45 -4.89 10.11
N ARG A 499 -43.87 -4.94 8.91
CA ARG A 499 -42.62 -5.64 8.64
C ARG A 499 -41.43 -5.04 9.41
N ALA A 500 -41.38 -3.72 9.50
CA ALA A 500 -40.38 -3.02 10.31
C ALA A 500 -40.48 -3.38 11.81
N GLY A 501 -41.70 -3.53 12.34
CA GLY A 501 -41.94 -3.97 13.71
C GLY A 501 -41.51 -5.41 13.99
N GLU A 502 -41.81 -6.34 13.06
CA GLU A 502 -41.37 -7.74 13.15
C GLU A 502 -39.84 -7.87 13.16
N LEU A 503 -39.15 -7.07 12.35
CA LEU A 503 -37.72 -7.05 12.28
C LEU A 503 -37.09 -6.42 13.54
N ALA A 504 -37.54 -5.23 13.93
CA ALA A 504 -36.95 -4.45 15.03
C ALA A 504 -37.16 -5.08 16.41
N TYR A 505 -38.34 -5.70 16.66
CA TYR A 505 -38.68 -6.25 17.98
C TYR A 505 -38.66 -7.78 18.05
N GLY A 506 -38.52 -8.47 16.92
CA GLY A 506 -38.52 -9.92 16.86
C GLY A 506 -37.16 -10.47 16.43
N GLN A 507 -36.84 -10.41 15.14
CA GLN A 507 -35.72 -11.13 14.53
C GLN A 507 -34.35 -10.55 14.92
N ILE A 508 -34.18 -9.24 14.90
CA ILE A 508 -32.93 -8.59 15.22
C ILE A 508 -32.49 -8.84 16.67
N PRO A 509 -33.36 -8.61 17.71
CA PRO A 509 -32.97 -8.87 19.11
C PRO A 509 -32.65 -10.35 19.38
N GLU A 510 -33.32 -11.29 18.69
CA GLU A 510 -33.04 -12.72 18.86
C GLU A 510 -31.66 -13.08 18.34
N LEU A 511 -31.27 -12.56 17.16
CA LEU A 511 -29.92 -12.79 16.60
C LEU A 511 -28.83 -12.08 17.43
N GLU A 512 -29.10 -10.86 17.91
CA GLU A 512 -28.19 -10.14 18.80
C GLU A 512 -27.94 -10.92 20.10
N LYS A 513 -28.99 -11.51 20.69
CA LYS A 513 -28.83 -12.36 21.86
C LYS A 513 -28.00 -13.59 21.57
N ARG A 514 -28.26 -14.30 20.48
CA ARG A 514 -27.46 -15.48 20.07
C ARG A 514 -25.99 -15.11 19.83
N LEU A 515 -25.73 -13.94 19.26
CA LEU A 515 -24.38 -13.45 19.03
C LEU A 515 -23.68 -13.16 20.38
N THR A 516 -24.37 -12.46 21.28
CA THR A 516 -23.86 -12.17 22.64
C THR A 516 -23.57 -13.46 23.44
N ASP A 517 -24.41 -14.48 23.31
CA ASP A 517 -24.22 -15.76 23.98
C ASP A 517 -22.96 -16.49 23.45
N ILE A 518 -22.67 -16.39 22.16
CA ILE A 518 -21.43 -16.95 21.56
C ILE A 518 -20.20 -16.15 22.03
N GLU A 519 -20.27 -14.83 22.04
CA GLU A 519 -19.18 -13.94 22.48
C GLU A 519 -18.90 -14.01 23.98
N ALA A 520 -19.91 -14.30 24.81
CA ALA A 520 -19.75 -14.41 26.28
C ALA A 520 -18.98 -15.69 26.73
N HIS A 521 -18.82 -16.68 25.84
CA HIS A 521 -18.06 -17.90 26.10
C HIS A 521 -16.59 -17.80 25.69
N GLU A 522 -16.05 -16.60 25.58
CA GLU A 522 -14.62 -16.33 25.37
C GLU A 522 -13.85 -16.71 26.66
N ASN A 523 -13.09 -17.78 26.66
CA ASN A 523 -12.23 -18.18 27.77
C ASN A 523 -10.81 -17.66 27.57
N ALA A 524 -10.19 -17.17 28.64
CA ALA A 524 -8.78 -16.81 28.68
C ALA A 524 -7.89 -18.07 28.52
N GLY A 525 -7.71 -18.52 27.28
CA GLY A 525 -6.96 -19.75 26.95
C GLY A 525 -7.15 -20.21 25.50
N ASP A 526 -7.84 -19.43 24.68
CA ASP A 526 -8.01 -19.73 23.27
C ASP A 526 -6.67 -19.62 22.50
N ILE A 527 -6.44 -20.57 21.62
CA ILE A 527 -5.18 -20.71 20.83
C ILE A 527 -5.08 -19.59 19.78
N MET A 528 -6.22 -18.96 19.42
CA MET A 528 -6.30 -17.94 18.40
C MET A 528 -6.69 -16.59 18.97
N GLU A 529 -5.98 -15.55 18.57
CA GLU A 529 -6.40 -14.18 18.81
C GLU A 529 -7.57 -13.83 17.88
N GLU A 530 -8.71 -13.44 18.45
CA GLU A 530 -9.94 -13.15 17.69
C GLU A 530 -10.13 -11.67 17.38
N ALA A 531 -9.34 -10.81 17.98
CA ALA A 531 -9.49 -9.38 17.85
C ALA A 531 -8.22 -8.68 17.41
N VAL A 532 -8.35 -7.74 16.47
CA VAL A 532 -7.29 -6.81 16.11
C VAL A 532 -7.03 -5.88 17.29
N THR A 533 -5.81 -5.88 17.79
CA THR A 533 -5.33 -5.05 18.90
C THR A 533 -4.35 -3.99 18.44
N ALA A 534 -3.97 -3.07 19.34
CA ALA A 534 -2.94 -2.08 19.05
C ALA A 534 -1.61 -2.72 18.62
N ASN A 535 -1.29 -3.92 19.13
CA ASN A 535 -0.08 -4.64 18.76
C ASN A 535 -0.10 -5.11 17.30
N HIS A 536 -1.24 -5.59 16.80
CA HIS A 536 -1.38 -5.95 15.39
C HIS A 536 -1.17 -4.75 14.48
N ILE A 537 -1.73 -3.59 14.83
CA ILE A 537 -1.51 -2.33 14.11
C ILE A 537 -0.03 -1.96 14.15
N ALA A 538 0.62 -2.03 15.31
CA ALA A 538 2.04 -1.74 15.45
C ALA A 538 2.92 -2.64 14.57
N GLN A 539 2.59 -3.94 14.47
CA GLN A 539 3.29 -4.86 13.57
C GLN A 539 3.15 -4.50 12.10
N VAL A 540 1.97 -4.03 11.66
CA VAL A 540 1.77 -3.57 10.28
C VAL A 540 2.57 -2.29 10.03
N VAL A 541 2.50 -1.31 10.94
CA VAL A 541 3.29 -0.06 10.86
C VAL A 541 4.78 -0.38 10.82
N SER A 542 5.25 -1.30 11.67
CA SER A 542 6.64 -1.74 11.72
C SER A 542 7.11 -2.30 10.36
N ARG A 543 6.25 -3.09 9.72
CA ARG A 543 6.54 -3.67 8.40
C ARG A 543 6.57 -2.62 7.29
N TRP A 544 5.65 -1.65 7.30
CA TRP A 544 5.58 -0.61 6.27
C TRP A 544 6.71 0.40 6.37
N THR A 545 7.03 0.79 7.60
CA THR A 545 7.99 1.88 7.86
C THR A 545 9.41 1.38 8.15
N GLY A 546 9.57 0.08 8.46
CA GLY A 546 10.81 -0.48 8.95
C GLY A 546 11.17 -0.06 10.38
N VAL A 547 10.27 0.62 11.09
CA VAL A 547 10.46 1.05 12.49
C VAL A 547 9.89 -0.05 13.40
N PRO A 548 10.62 -0.58 14.38
CA PRO A 548 10.13 -1.63 15.27
C PRO A 548 9.13 -1.11 16.31
N VAL A 549 7.98 -0.59 15.83
CA VAL A 549 6.93 0.03 16.66
C VAL A 549 6.30 -0.98 17.59
N ASP A 550 6.21 -2.25 17.20
CA ASP A 550 5.75 -3.37 18.00
C ASP A 550 6.59 -3.55 19.27
N LYS A 551 7.90 -3.44 19.16
CA LYS A 551 8.81 -3.50 20.31
C LYS A 551 8.85 -2.21 21.13
N MET A 552 8.44 -1.09 20.55
CA MET A 552 8.43 0.21 21.23
C MET A 552 7.23 0.39 22.16
N LEU A 553 6.15 -0.36 22.00
CA LEU A 553 4.95 -0.26 22.84
C LEU A 553 5.17 -0.87 24.23
N GLU A 554 5.98 -1.93 24.34
CA GLU A 554 6.29 -2.57 25.63
C GLU A 554 7.55 -1.95 26.23
N GLY A 555 7.36 -1.10 27.23
CA GLY A 555 8.47 -0.60 28.06
C GLY A 555 9.28 0.55 27.48
N GLU A 556 8.74 1.38 26.56
CA GLU A 556 9.46 2.54 26.00
C GLU A 556 10.00 3.47 27.09
N LYS A 557 9.25 3.67 28.18
CA LYS A 557 9.68 4.48 29.32
C LYS A 557 10.88 3.87 30.04
N ASP A 558 10.82 2.57 30.30
CA ASP A 558 11.91 1.86 31.03
C ASP A 558 13.15 1.73 30.13
N LYS A 559 12.96 1.48 28.85
CA LYS A 559 14.04 1.48 27.86
C LYS A 559 14.73 2.84 27.80
N LEU A 560 14.01 3.94 27.72
CA LEU A 560 14.59 5.29 27.70
C LEU A 560 15.29 5.66 29.01
N LEU A 561 14.81 5.18 30.14
CA LEU A 561 15.46 5.39 31.45
C LEU A 561 16.79 4.63 31.56
N ARG A 562 16.91 3.44 30.97
CA ARG A 562 18.14 2.61 30.96
C ARG A 562 19.07 2.88 29.77
N MET A 563 18.80 3.91 28.99
CA MET A 563 19.52 4.23 27.74
C MET A 563 21.03 4.44 28.02
N GLU A 564 21.37 5.13 29.08
CA GLU A 564 22.77 5.42 29.45
C GLU A 564 23.57 4.15 29.72
N ASP A 565 22.99 3.23 30.50
CA ASP A 565 23.63 1.95 30.82
C ASP A 565 23.88 1.12 29.55
N SER A 566 22.87 1.05 28.68
CA SER A 566 22.96 0.32 27.42
C SER A 566 24.02 0.89 26.48
N LEU A 567 24.04 2.21 26.31
CA LEU A 567 25.03 2.89 25.47
C LEU A 567 26.45 2.78 26.04
N SER A 568 26.61 2.86 27.38
CA SER A 568 27.88 2.74 28.06
C SER A 568 28.50 1.34 27.99
N ASN A 569 27.66 0.31 27.77
CA ASN A 569 28.15 -1.04 27.51
C ASN A 569 28.85 -1.17 26.14
N ARG A 570 28.51 -0.32 25.19
CA ARG A 570 29.07 -0.33 23.84
C ARG A 570 30.12 0.77 23.59
N VAL A 571 29.95 1.92 24.25
CA VAL A 571 30.84 3.09 24.09
C VAL A 571 31.56 3.36 25.40
N VAL A 572 32.86 3.09 25.39
CA VAL A 572 33.72 3.18 26.57
C VAL A 572 34.37 4.56 26.66
N GLY A 573 34.48 5.12 27.86
CA GLY A 573 35.25 6.35 28.16
C GLY A 573 34.56 7.64 27.75
N GLN A 574 33.27 7.64 27.41
CA GLN A 574 32.56 8.83 26.91
C GLN A 574 31.26 9.09 27.71
N ALA A 575 31.35 9.04 29.03
CA ALA A 575 30.16 9.16 29.90
C ALA A 575 29.39 10.48 29.72
N GLU A 576 30.08 11.61 29.54
CA GLU A 576 29.45 12.91 29.28
C GLU A 576 28.68 12.90 27.93
N ALA A 577 29.27 12.33 26.89
CA ALA A 577 28.64 12.24 25.59
C ALA A 577 27.38 11.38 25.63
N VAL A 578 27.45 10.23 26.31
CA VAL A 578 26.30 9.31 26.48
C VAL A 578 25.18 9.99 27.29
N HIS A 579 25.52 10.68 28.38
CA HIS A 579 24.55 11.39 29.20
C HIS A 579 23.87 12.53 28.45
N ALA A 580 24.62 13.38 27.76
CA ALA A 580 24.09 14.50 26.97
C ALA A 580 23.10 14.03 25.90
N VAL A 581 23.48 13.00 25.13
CA VAL A 581 22.62 12.43 24.09
C VAL A 581 21.37 11.78 24.70
N ALA A 582 21.52 10.99 25.75
CA ALA A 582 20.39 10.33 26.43
C ALA A 582 19.38 11.35 26.96
N THR A 583 19.87 12.44 27.56
CA THR A 583 19.02 13.52 28.08
C THR A 583 18.26 14.24 26.98
N ALA A 584 18.91 14.55 25.86
CA ALA A 584 18.27 15.22 24.73
C ALA A 584 17.21 14.32 24.07
N VAL A 585 17.51 13.02 23.88
CA VAL A 585 16.54 12.06 23.36
C VAL A 585 15.34 11.90 24.29
N ARG A 586 15.56 11.80 25.62
CA ARG A 586 14.47 11.77 26.61
C ARG A 586 13.61 13.03 26.54
N ARG A 587 14.18 14.21 26.41
CA ARG A 587 13.47 15.49 26.27
C ARG A 587 12.56 15.51 25.05
N SER A 588 13.10 15.07 23.90
CA SER A 588 12.35 14.97 22.65
C SER A 588 11.18 13.95 22.76
N ARG A 589 11.44 12.78 23.30
CA ARG A 589 10.42 11.73 23.48
C ARG A 589 9.36 12.07 24.51
N ALA A 590 9.69 12.90 25.51
CA ALA A 590 8.73 13.43 26.48
C ALA A 590 7.84 14.56 25.92
N GLY A 591 8.03 14.96 24.66
CA GLY A 591 7.26 16.04 24.03
C GLY A 591 7.63 17.45 24.54
N LEU A 592 8.79 17.62 25.15
CA LEU A 592 9.28 18.89 25.70
C LEU A 592 10.14 19.68 24.70
N GLN A 593 10.20 19.23 23.45
CA GLN A 593 10.92 19.88 22.37
C GLN A 593 9.92 20.39 21.31
N ASP A 594 10.34 21.37 20.51
CA ASP A 594 9.54 21.87 19.38
C ASP A 594 9.18 20.72 18.43
N PRO A 595 7.90 20.46 18.19
CA PRO A 595 7.45 19.37 17.34
C PRO A 595 7.86 19.51 15.86
N ASN A 596 8.29 20.69 15.44
CA ASN A 596 8.75 20.94 14.08
C ASN A 596 10.25 20.70 13.87
N ARG A 597 11.01 20.35 14.91
CA ARG A 597 12.45 20.09 14.80
C ARG A 597 12.76 18.59 14.74
N PRO A 598 13.95 18.18 14.25
CA PRO A 598 14.42 16.79 14.35
C PRO A 598 14.42 16.30 15.82
N MET A 599 14.42 14.97 16.02
CA MET A 599 14.46 14.37 17.38
C MET A 599 15.64 14.83 18.24
N GLY A 600 16.71 15.26 17.60
CA GLY A 600 17.90 15.83 18.22
C GLY A 600 18.96 16.14 17.18
N SER A 601 19.75 17.13 17.45
CA SER A 601 20.85 17.56 16.60
C SER A 601 22.11 17.70 17.44
N PHE A 602 23.15 16.94 17.10
CA PHE A 602 24.38 16.83 17.88
C PHE A 602 25.61 17.12 17.03
N MET A 603 26.56 17.84 17.61
CA MET A 603 27.88 18.01 17.03
C MET A 603 28.92 17.31 17.93
N PHE A 604 29.57 16.27 17.42
CA PHE A 604 30.58 15.48 18.09
C PHE A 604 31.97 15.99 17.71
N LEU A 605 32.66 16.60 18.65
CA LEU A 605 34.00 17.13 18.48
C LEU A 605 35.05 16.21 19.11
N GLY A 606 36.19 16.04 18.49
CA GLY A 606 37.30 15.30 19.07
C GLY A 606 38.14 14.52 18.09
N PRO A 607 39.24 13.90 18.53
CA PRO A 607 40.19 13.20 17.65
C PRO A 607 39.54 11.96 17.01
N THR A 608 40.22 11.38 16.03
CA THR A 608 39.80 10.15 15.40
C THR A 608 39.94 8.94 16.31
N GLY A 609 39.04 7.96 16.22
CA GLY A 609 39.16 6.70 16.95
C GLY A 609 38.71 6.71 18.40
N VAL A 610 38.05 7.78 18.88
CA VAL A 610 37.52 7.93 20.26
C VAL A 610 36.09 7.42 20.44
N GLY A 611 35.45 6.96 19.38
CA GLY A 611 34.10 6.36 19.48
C GLY A 611 32.94 7.20 18.93
N LYS A 612 33.16 8.34 18.24
CA LYS A 612 32.08 9.18 17.66
C LYS A 612 31.12 8.39 16.77
N THR A 613 31.64 7.67 15.79
CA THR A 613 30.84 6.83 14.89
C THR A 613 30.25 5.61 15.60
N GLU A 614 30.93 5.09 16.63
CA GLU A 614 30.41 3.95 17.40
C GLU A 614 29.19 4.34 18.25
N LEU A 615 29.23 5.55 18.85
CA LEU A 615 28.05 6.07 19.57
C LEU A 615 26.88 6.29 18.61
N THR A 616 27.14 6.77 17.38
CA THR A 616 26.12 6.90 16.33
C THR A 616 25.46 5.56 16.00
N LYS A 617 26.24 4.51 15.84
CA LYS A 617 25.75 3.15 15.60
C LYS A 617 25.00 2.58 16.79
N ALA A 618 25.49 2.80 17.99
CA ALA A 618 24.82 2.38 19.23
C ALA A 618 23.45 3.06 19.39
N LEU A 619 23.35 4.33 18.98
CA LEU A 619 22.10 5.07 18.99
C LEU A 619 21.11 4.53 17.95
N ALA A 620 21.57 4.22 16.75
CA ALA A 620 20.72 3.63 15.71
C ALA A 620 20.16 2.27 16.17
N GLU A 621 21.01 1.39 16.71
CA GLU A 621 20.57 0.10 17.27
C GLU A 621 19.61 0.27 18.45
N TYR A 622 19.90 1.21 19.34
CA TYR A 622 19.09 1.41 20.54
C TYR A 622 17.70 2.01 20.23
N LEU A 623 17.66 3.02 19.37
CA LEU A 623 16.43 3.75 19.05
C LEU A 623 15.55 3.04 17.99
N PHE A 624 16.20 2.34 17.07
CA PHE A 624 15.53 1.77 15.90
C PHE A 624 15.70 0.24 15.79
N ASP A 625 16.32 -0.41 16.80
CA ASP A 625 16.60 -1.85 16.86
C ASP A 625 17.40 -2.37 15.63
N ASP A 626 18.09 -1.47 14.93
CA ASP A 626 18.83 -1.78 13.72
C ASP A 626 20.07 -0.86 13.60
N GLU A 627 21.25 -1.46 13.71
CA GLU A 627 22.51 -0.73 13.52
C GLU A 627 22.63 -0.07 12.14
N THR A 628 21.94 -0.63 11.13
CA THR A 628 21.94 -0.12 9.76
C THR A 628 20.93 1.00 9.54
N ALA A 629 20.09 1.34 10.54
CA ALA A 629 19.18 2.48 10.50
C ALA A 629 19.95 3.82 10.56
N MET A 630 20.94 3.97 9.71
CA MET A 630 21.83 5.12 9.66
C MET A 630 22.25 5.43 8.23
N VAL A 631 22.08 6.70 7.84
CA VAL A 631 22.68 7.25 6.62
C VAL A 631 23.95 7.98 6.99
N ARG A 632 25.08 7.59 6.41
CA ARG A 632 26.36 8.28 6.58
C ARG A 632 26.70 9.05 5.32
N LEU A 633 26.92 10.33 5.46
CA LEU A 633 27.33 11.25 4.41
C LEU A 633 28.71 11.80 4.77
N ASP A 634 29.73 11.46 4.00
CA ASP A 634 31.08 11.99 4.15
C ASP A 634 31.16 13.36 3.49
N MET A 635 31.35 14.40 4.29
CA MET A 635 31.36 15.78 3.79
C MET A 635 32.60 16.12 2.94
N SER A 636 33.59 15.27 2.93
CA SER A 636 34.70 15.38 1.98
C SER A 636 34.27 15.20 0.52
N GLU A 637 33.16 14.53 0.25
CA GLU A 637 32.55 14.42 -1.08
C GLU A 637 31.71 15.65 -1.48
N PHE A 638 31.44 16.55 -0.54
CA PHE A 638 30.58 17.72 -0.71
C PHE A 638 31.31 19.05 -0.51
N MET A 639 32.56 19.10 -0.90
CA MET A 639 33.44 20.28 -0.82
C MET A 639 33.12 21.32 -1.91
N GLU A 640 32.53 20.92 -3.02
CA GLU A 640 32.24 21.75 -4.18
C GLU A 640 30.75 22.16 -4.22
N LYS A 641 30.47 23.35 -4.76
CA LYS A 641 29.09 23.86 -4.91
C LYS A 641 28.17 22.92 -5.68
N HIS A 642 28.67 22.26 -6.71
CA HIS A 642 27.88 21.34 -7.53
C HIS A 642 27.52 20.05 -6.78
N SER A 643 28.27 19.64 -5.79
CA SER A 643 27.96 18.46 -5.00
C SER A 643 26.78 18.68 -4.04
N VAL A 644 26.42 19.92 -3.70
CA VAL A 644 25.23 20.20 -2.86
C VAL A 644 23.94 19.76 -3.54
N SER A 645 23.85 19.89 -4.87
CA SER A 645 22.68 19.37 -5.62
C SER A 645 22.54 17.86 -5.55
N ARG A 646 23.61 17.11 -5.28
CA ARG A 646 23.56 15.66 -5.03
C ARG A 646 22.92 15.32 -3.68
N LEU A 647 22.94 16.25 -2.70
CA LEU A 647 22.28 16.05 -1.41
C LEU A 647 20.76 16.17 -1.53
N ILE A 648 20.29 17.21 -2.22
CA ILE A 648 18.86 17.58 -2.28
C ILE A 648 18.17 17.20 -3.59
N GLY A 649 18.93 16.76 -4.61
CA GLY A 649 18.45 16.52 -5.97
C GLY A 649 18.71 17.69 -6.91
N ALA A 650 18.92 17.39 -8.18
CA ALA A 650 19.15 18.39 -9.22
C ALA A 650 17.84 19.12 -9.56
N PRO A 651 17.89 20.44 -9.84
CA PRO A 651 16.70 21.16 -10.32
C PRO A 651 16.28 20.68 -11.73
N PRO A 652 15.02 20.95 -12.13
CA PRO A 652 14.52 20.55 -13.46
C PRO A 652 15.42 21.03 -14.59
N GLY A 653 15.75 20.13 -15.52
CA GLY A 653 16.60 20.41 -16.68
C GLY A 653 18.09 20.16 -16.50
N TYR A 654 18.54 19.71 -15.34
CA TYR A 654 19.93 19.29 -15.10
C TYR A 654 20.07 17.76 -15.10
N VAL A 655 21.27 17.27 -15.44
CA VAL A 655 21.59 15.83 -15.39
C VAL A 655 21.45 15.32 -13.96
N GLY A 656 20.75 14.20 -13.76
CA GLY A 656 20.51 13.61 -12.43
C GLY A 656 19.18 14.06 -11.77
N TYR A 657 18.30 14.79 -12.48
CA TYR A 657 16.98 15.19 -11.96
C TYR A 657 16.12 13.99 -11.51
N ASP A 658 16.17 12.89 -12.26
CA ASP A 658 15.36 11.69 -11.96
C ASP A 658 15.92 10.83 -10.82
N GLU A 659 17.20 11.00 -10.45
CA GLU A 659 17.86 10.18 -9.42
C GLU A 659 17.52 10.59 -7.98
N GLY A 660 16.97 11.82 -7.78
CA GLY A 660 16.72 12.38 -6.46
C GLY A 660 17.99 12.73 -5.69
N GLY A 661 17.87 13.37 -4.52
CA GLY A 661 18.99 13.70 -3.65
C GLY A 661 19.37 12.56 -2.71
N SER A 662 20.66 12.34 -2.49
CA SER A 662 21.17 11.27 -1.61
C SER A 662 20.65 11.38 -0.18
N LEU A 663 20.54 12.59 0.36
CA LEU A 663 19.98 12.86 1.69
C LEU A 663 18.45 12.76 1.68
N THR A 664 17.80 13.47 0.75
CA THR A 664 16.33 13.58 0.71
C THR A 664 15.68 12.24 0.40
N GLU A 665 16.21 11.47 -0.55
CA GLU A 665 15.70 10.15 -0.91
C GLU A 665 15.91 9.12 0.22
N ALA A 666 17.07 9.14 0.88
CA ALA A 666 17.34 8.26 2.01
C ALA A 666 16.36 8.50 3.17
N VAL A 667 16.09 9.76 3.52
CA VAL A 667 15.16 10.10 4.61
C VAL A 667 13.71 9.86 4.18
N ARG A 668 13.34 10.12 2.92
CA ARG A 668 12.02 9.82 2.39
C ARG A 668 11.69 8.33 2.47
N ARG A 669 12.66 7.46 2.10
CA ARG A 669 12.48 5.99 2.17
C ARG A 669 12.45 5.46 3.59
N ARG A 670 13.24 6.06 4.47
CA ARG A 670 13.34 5.64 5.88
C ARG A 670 13.32 6.86 6.79
N PRO A 671 12.12 7.37 7.17
CA PRO A 671 11.99 8.58 7.97
C PRO A 671 12.57 8.47 9.39
N TYR A 672 12.68 7.23 9.90
CA TYR A 672 13.21 6.92 11.23
C TYR A 672 14.62 6.38 11.11
N GLN A 673 15.61 7.26 11.25
CA GLN A 673 17.01 6.87 11.17
C GLN A 673 17.92 7.94 11.77
N VAL A 674 19.19 7.56 11.94
CA VAL A 674 20.24 8.51 12.27
C VAL A 674 20.86 9.02 10.96
N VAL A 675 20.98 10.32 10.83
CA VAL A 675 21.71 10.95 9.72
C VAL A 675 23.03 11.46 10.25
N LEU A 676 24.12 10.83 9.80
CA LEU A 676 25.48 11.17 10.19
C LEU A 676 26.16 11.97 9.09
N PHE A 677 26.48 13.23 9.38
CA PHE A 677 27.38 14.06 8.57
C PHE A 677 28.78 13.94 9.13
N ASP A 678 29.65 13.19 8.45
CA ASP A 678 31.00 12.94 8.89
C ASP A 678 31.94 14.00 8.33
N GLU A 679 32.87 14.52 9.15
CA GLU A 679 33.84 15.57 8.82
C GLU A 679 33.17 16.86 8.30
N ILE A 680 32.17 17.37 9.05
CA ILE A 680 31.32 18.50 8.67
C ILE A 680 32.10 19.77 8.36
N GLU A 681 33.30 19.93 8.93
CA GLU A 681 34.20 21.06 8.66
C GLU A 681 34.68 21.12 7.22
N LYS A 682 34.56 20.04 6.45
CA LYS A 682 34.99 19.98 5.04
C LYS A 682 33.90 20.39 4.07
N ALA A 683 32.65 20.52 4.56
CA ALA A 683 31.49 20.78 3.72
C ALA A 683 31.54 22.19 3.09
N HIS A 684 31.00 22.29 1.85
CA HIS A 684 30.81 23.59 1.21
C HIS A 684 29.82 24.46 2.03
N PRO A 685 30.00 25.78 2.08
CA PRO A 685 29.10 26.69 2.82
C PRO A 685 27.60 26.55 2.51
N ASP A 686 27.24 26.17 1.28
CA ASP A 686 25.84 25.94 0.89
C ASP A 686 25.21 24.70 1.56
N VAL A 687 26.00 23.73 2.02
CA VAL A 687 25.52 22.58 2.81
C VAL A 687 24.93 23.08 4.15
N PHE A 688 25.57 24.07 4.76
CA PHE A 688 25.05 24.65 6.02
C PHE A 688 23.72 25.35 5.83
N ASN A 689 23.45 25.96 4.65
CA ASN A 689 22.15 26.55 4.36
C ASN A 689 21.05 25.48 4.27
N VAL A 690 21.35 24.31 3.72
CA VAL A 690 20.44 23.15 3.68
C VAL A 690 20.20 22.64 5.11
N LEU A 691 21.27 22.48 5.89
CA LEU A 691 21.17 22.01 7.27
C LEU A 691 20.38 22.98 8.16
N LEU A 692 20.52 24.31 7.96
CA LEU A 692 19.74 25.29 8.70
C LEU A 692 18.23 25.08 8.51
N GLN A 693 17.79 24.81 7.29
CA GLN A 693 16.38 24.52 7.03
C GLN A 693 15.92 23.22 7.74
N VAL A 694 16.74 22.17 7.69
CA VAL A 694 16.44 20.92 8.40
C VAL A 694 16.36 21.11 9.91
N LEU A 695 17.29 21.85 10.49
CA LEU A 695 17.37 22.06 11.94
C LEU A 695 16.28 23.00 12.48
N ASP A 696 15.78 23.95 11.68
CA ASP A 696 14.73 24.88 12.09
C ASP A 696 13.33 24.33 11.86
N ASP A 697 13.06 23.88 10.62
CA ASP A 697 11.72 23.52 10.16
C ASP A 697 11.47 22.00 10.22
N GLY A 698 12.50 21.18 10.46
CA GLY A 698 12.45 19.73 10.38
C GLY A 698 11.98 19.20 9.03
N ARG A 699 12.11 20.01 7.99
CA ARG A 699 11.67 19.68 6.62
C ARG A 699 12.68 20.22 5.61
N LEU A 700 12.76 19.52 4.47
CA LEU A 700 13.61 19.95 3.38
C LEU A 700 12.87 19.71 2.06
N THR A 701 12.82 20.73 1.20
CA THR A 701 12.25 20.57 -0.15
C THR A 701 13.33 20.08 -1.10
N ASP A 702 13.08 18.96 -1.76
CA ASP A 702 13.99 18.38 -2.75
C ASP A 702 13.99 19.17 -4.08
N GLY A 703 14.90 18.80 -4.97
CA GLY A 703 15.00 19.41 -6.30
C GLY A 703 13.78 19.19 -7.19
N GLN A 704 12.89 18.27 -6.84
CA GLN A 704 11.63 17.98 -7.53
C GLN A 704 10.42 18.75 -6.92
N GLY A 705 10.66 19.57 -5.89
CA GLY A 705 9.60 20.32 -5.19
C GLY A 705 8.85 19.51 -4.12
N ARG A 706 9.30 18.31 -3.77
CA ARG A 706 8.69 17.47 -2.73
C ARG A 706 9.28 17.85 -1.38
N THR A 707 8.44 17.95 -0.37
CA THR A 707 8.87 18.21 1.01
C THR A 707 9.17 16.90 1.73
N VAL A 708 10.39 16.74 2.21
CA VAL A 708 10.86 15.58 2.98
C VAL A 708 10.87 15.93 4.45
N ASP A 709 10.33 15.04 5.28
CA ASP A 709 10.16 15.23 6.73
C ASP A 709 11.35 14.64 7.51
N PHE A 710 12.07 15.49 8.27
CA PHE A 710 13.21 15.14 9.10
C PHE A 710 12.88 15.11 10.60
N ARG A 711 11.64 15.38 11.02
CA ARG A 711 11.25 15.46 12.43
C ARG A 711 11.48 14.15 13.20
N ASN A 712 11.49 13.04 12.49
CA ASN A 712 11.73 11.71 13.06
C ASN A 712 13.17 11.24 12.90
N THR A 713 14.09 12.09 12.45
CA THR A 713 15.51 11.77 12.31
C THR A 713 16.32 12.31 13.49
N LEU A 714 17.43 11.63 13.78
CA LEU A 714 18.46 12.10 14.69
C LEU A 714 19.63 12.59 13.85
N ILE A 715 19.97 13.87 13.95
CA ILE A 715 21.06 14.49 13.18
C ILE A 715 22.33 14.46 14.02
N ILE A 716 23.37 13.84 13.49
CA ILE A 716 24.70 13.80 14.12
C ILE A 716 25.72 14.33 13.14
N MET A 717 26.50 15.29 13.58
CA MET A 717 27.61 15.88 12.82
C MET A 717 28.90 15.57 13.54
N THR A 718 29.92 15.03 12.87
CA THR A 718 31.23 14.80 13.47
C THR A 718 32.25 15.79 12.95
N SER A 719 33.15 16.23 13.78
CA SER A 719 34.24 17.12 13.40
C SER A 719 35.51 16.78 14.18
N ASN A 720 36.65 17.03 13.52
CA ASN A 720 37.99 16.89 14.10
C ASN A 720 38.61 18.27 14.48
N LEU A 721 37.82 19.34 14.37
CA LEU A 721 38.29 20.67 14.75
C LEU A 721 38.75 20.75 16.23
N GLY A 722 39.88 21.31 16.48
CA GLY A 722 40.42 21.44 17.83
C GLY A 722 40.97 20.14 18.43
N SER A 723 41.07 19.06 17.65
CA SER A 723 41.61 17.77 18.12
C SER A 723 43.06 17.86 18.59
N GLU A 724 43.84 18.76 18.06
CA GLU A 724 45.23 18.99 18.46
C GLU A 724 45.35 19.41 19.94
N PHE A 725 44.44 20.20 20.46
CA PHE A 725 44.42 20.60 21.86
C PHE A 725 44.13 19.42 22.78
N LEU A 726 43.23 18.52 22.35
CA LEU A 726 42.85 17.31 23.10
C LEU A 726 43.93 16.23 23.10
N VAL A 727 44.67 16.12 21.98
CA VAL A 727 45.78 15.14 21.87
C VAL A 727 46.99 15.58 22.71
N ASN A 728 47.24 16.87 22.82
CA ASN A 728 48.40 17.43 23.57
C ASN A 728 48.10 17.61 25.06
N GLN A 729 46.89 17.35 25.55
CA GLN A 729 46.56 17.46 26.97
C GLN A 729 47.22 16.35 27.76
N PRO A 730 47.85 16.64 28.94
CA PRO A 730 48.34 15.63 29.85
C PRO A 730 47.24 14.68 30.37
N GLU A 731 47.60 13.40 30.62
CA GLU A 731 46.64 12.44 31.19
C GLU A 731 46.19 12.86 32.59
N GLY A 732 44.86 12.99 32.77
CA GLY A 732 44.24 13.30 34.06
C GLY A 732 43.94 14.78 34.36
N GLU A 733 44.23 15.70 33.44
CA GLU A 733 43.79 17.09 33.56
C GLU A 733 42.34 17.30 33.15
N ASP A 734 41.67 18.23 33.82
CA ASP A 734 40.26 18.63 33.55
C ASP A 734 40.12 19.23 32.14
N THR A 735 39.20 18.71 31.36
CA THR A 735 38.90 19.13 29.99
C THR A 735 38.26 20.50 29.89
N SER A 736 37.87 21.14 31.01
CA SER A 736 37.19 22.45 30.97
C SER A 736 38.06 23.56 30.36
N ALA A 737 39.37 23.58 30.64
CA ALA A 737 40.29 24.56 30.06
C ALA A 737 40.49 24.37 28.55
N VAL A 738 40.51 23.13 28.04
CA VAL A 738 40.65 22.81 26.64
C VAL A 738 39.33 23.03 25.90
N ARG A 739 38.20 22.87 26.56
CA ARG A 739 36.85 23.09 25.98
C ARG A 739 36.72 24.51 25.41
N GLU A 740 37.15 25.53 26.12
CA GLU A 740 37.08 26.91 25.63
C GLU A 740 37.93 27.14 24.37
N GLN A 741 39.12 26.52 24.30
CA GLN A 741 40.01 26.65 23.14
C GLN A 741 39.41 25.96 21.92
N VAL A 742 38.88 24.73 22.10
CA VAL A 742 38.17 24.00 21.04
C VAL A 742 36.94 24.77 20.58
N MET A 743 36.12 25.29 21.51
CA MET A 743 34.94 26.09 21.16
C MET A 743 35.32 27.40 20.47
N GLY A 744 36.46 28.00 20.78
CA GLY A 744 37.00 29.15 20.07
C GLY A 744 37.26 28.82 18.57
N MET A 745 37.84 27.67 18.26
CA MET A 745 38.04 27.24 16.88
C MET A 745 36.74 26.93 16.18
N VAL A 746 35.80 26.27 16.86
CA VAL A 746 34.46 25.96 16.31
C VAL A 746 33.71 27.24 15.96
N ARG A 747 33.73 28.26 16.85
CA ARG A 747 33.11 29.59 16.59
C ARG A 747 33.82 30.37 15.46
N ALA A 748 35.08 30.12 15.25
CA ALA A 748 35.83 30.74 14.14
C ALA A 748 35.50 30.09 12.80
N HIS A 749 35.17 28.81 12.80
CA HIS A 749 34.91 28.02 11.58
C HIS A 749 33.42 28.04 11.15
N PHE A 750 32.51 27.87 12.10
CA PHE A 750 31.08 27.80 11.85
C PHE A 750 30.40 29.14 12.18
N ARG A 751 29.38 29.46 11.38
CA ARG A 751 28.55 30.66 11.60
C ARG A 751 27.79 30.55 12.92
N PRO A 752 27.65 31.65 13.69
CA PRO A 752 26.88 31.64 14.94
C PRO A 752 25.44 31.15 14.77
N GLU A 753 24.80 31.48 13.65
CA GLU A 753 23.44 31.06 13.31
C GLU A 753 23.31 29.52 13.25
N PHE A 754 24.31 28.84 12.74
CA PHE A 754 24.32 27.39 12.66
C PHE A 754 24.53 26.75 14.05
N LEU A 755 25.51 27.25 14.81
CA LEU A 755 25.80 26.71 16.14
C LEU A 755 24.65 26.86 17.14
N ASN A 756 23.89 27.96 17.03
CA ASN A 756 22.72 28.19 17.88
C ASN A 756 21.53 27.26 17.58
N ARG A 757 21.53 26.54 16.47
CA ARG A 757 20.48 25.59 16.09
C ARG A 757 20.83 24.15 16.40
N VAL A 758 22.08 23.87 16.72
CA VAL A 758 22.52 22.55 17.21
C VAL A 758 22.12 22.45 18.67
N ASP A 759 21.40 21.37 19.03
CA ASP A 759 20.91 21.18 20.41
C ASP A 759 22.04 21.01 21.42
N GLU A 760 23.08 20.24 21.07
CA GLU A 760 24.22 19.99 21.96
C GLU A 760 25.52 19.83 21.16
N ILE A 761 26.56 20.49 21.66
CA ILE A 761 27.95 20.35 21.15
C ILE A 761 28.72 19.54 22.17
N ILE A 762 29.10 18.33 21.80
CA ILE A 762 29.64 17.32 22.69
C ILE A 762 31.14 17.11 22.39
N LEU A 763 31.97 17.21 23.41
CA LEU A 763 33.40 16.98 23.30
C LEU A 763 33.73 15.54 23.69
N PHE A 764 34.33 14.79 22.75
CA PHE A 764 34.84 13.44 22.98
C PHE A 764 36.29 13.49 23.53
N HIS A 765 36.45 12.83 24.65
CA HIS A 765 37.77 12.76 25.31
C HIS A 765 38.67 11.71 24.63
N ARG A 766 39.97 11.89 24.81
CA ARG A 766 40.95 10.90 24.39
C ARG A 766 40.77 9.63 25.22
N LEU A 767 40.82 8.46 24.56
CA LEU A 767 40.74 7.18 25.24
C LEU A 767 42.02 6.92 26.06
N GLN A 768 41.82 6.55 27.32
CA GLN A 768 42.88 6.17 28.20
C GLN A 768 43.31 4.73 27.99
N LYS A 769 44.57 4.40 28.31
CA LYS A 769 45.07 3.03 28.14
C LYS A 769 44.30 2.01 29.01
N SER A 770 43.83 2.43 30.19
CA SER A 770 42.99 1.63 31.08
C SER A 770 41.64 1.21 30.47
N GLU A 771 41.11 1.97 29.53
CA GLU A 771 39.82 1.74 28.86
C GLU A 771 39.91 0.76 27.72
N MET A 772 41.11 0.53 27.18
CA MET A 772 41.37 -0.33 26.03
C MET A 772 40.99 -1.80 26.27
N GLY A 773 41.20 -2.30 27.50
CA GLY A 773 40.85 -3.69 27.83
C GLY A 773 39.37 -3.97 27.59
N ARG A 774 38.48 -3.05 28.00
CA ARG A 774 37.05 -3.17 27.78
C ARG A 774 36.68 -3.07 26.29
N ILE A 775 37.37 -2.23 25.53
CA ILE A 775 37.17 -2.13 24.08
C ILE A 775 37.58 -3.43 23.36
N VAL A 776 38.69 -4.07 23.84
CA VAL A 776 39.12 -5.40 23.35
C VAL A 776 38.00 -6.44 23.59
N GLU A 777 37.44 -6.49 24.78
CA GLU A 777 36.32 -7.42 25.10
C GLU A 777 35.11 -7.23 24.17
N ILE A 778 34.71 -5.97 23.91
CA ILE A 778 33.61 -5.65 22.98
C ILE A 778 33.91 -6.13 21.56
N GLN A 779 35.12 -5.86 21.05
CA GLN A 779 35.52 -6.30 19.70
C GLN A 779 35.65 -7.82 19.60
N PHE A 780 36.12 -8.46 20.68
CA PHE A 780 36.24 -9.91 20.78
C PHE A 780 34.89 -10.59 20.85
N GLY A 781 33.93 -10.00 21.56
CA GLY A 781 32.53 -10.48 21.59
C GLY A 781 31.86 -10.47 20.21
N ARG A 782 32.20 -9.51 19.35
CA ARG A 782 31.74 -9.49 17.96
C ARG A 782 32.33 -10.66 17.15
N LEU A 783 33.59 -10.98 17.38
CA LEU A 783 34.24 -12.14 16.75
C LEU A 783 33.62 -13.45 17.19
N THR A 784 33.30 -13.58 18.48
CA THR A 784 32.65 -14.78 19.03
C THR A 784 31.28 -15.03 18.39
N LYS A 785 30.48 -13.97 18.19
CA LYS A 785 29.19 -14.06 17.48
C LYS A 785 29.33 -14.58 16.04
N LEU A 786 30.41 -14.25 15.33
CA LEU A 786 30.63 -14.75 13.96
C LEU A 786 30.89 -16.27 13.92
N LEU A 787 31.27 -16.86 15.04
CA LEU A 787 31.63 -18.27 15.17
C LEU A 787 30.51 -19.10 15.81
N GLU A 788 29.41 -18.49 16.23
CA GLU A 788 28.25 -19.17 16.83
C GLU A 788 27.66 -20.23 15.91
N ASP A 789 27.57 -19.97 14.63
CA ASP A 789 27.06 -20.93 13.61
C ASP A 789 27.89 -22.22 13.56
N ARG A 790 29.19 -22.09 13.84
CA ARG A 790 30.14 -23.23 13.91
C ARG A 790 30.27 -23.85 15.30
N LYS A 791 29.58 -23.28 16.31
CA LYS A 791 29.64 -23.68 17.71
C LYS A 791 31.05 -23.65 18.31
N ILE A 792 31.95 -22.80 17.76
CA ILE A 792 33.31 -22.62 18.27
C ILE A 792 33.27 -21.60 19.39
N VAL A 793 33.75 -21.99 20.57
CA VAL A 793 33.79 -21.12 21.75
C VAL A 793 35.20 -20.54 21.92
N LEU A 794 35.29 -19.20 21.74
CA LEU A 794 36.55 -18.50 22.00
C LEU A 794 36.60 -17.99 23.45
N THR A 795 37.74 -18.14 24.10
CA THR A 795 37.99 -17.55 25.42
C THR A 795 39.31 -16.76 25.36
N LEU A 796 39.30 -15.56 25.96
CA LEU A 796 40.41 -14.64 26.01
C LEU A 796 40.85 -14.48 27.47
N ASP A 797 42.06 -14.71 27.80
CA ASP A 797 42.61 -14.48 29.16
C ASP A 797 43.06 -13.03 29.34
N ASP A 798 43.37 -12.67 30.60
CA ASP A 798 43.80 -11.31 30.96
C ASP A 798 45.09 -10.89 30.28
N ALA A 799 46.04 -11.82 30.12
CA ALA A 799 47.32 -11.58 29.49
C ALA A 799 47.18 -11.24 27.99
N ALA A 800 46.38 -12.02 27.28
CA ALA A 800 46.09 -11.72 25.86
C ALA A 800 45.27 -10.45 25.68
N ARG A 801 44.33 -10.17 26.61
CA ARG A 801 43.55 -8.93 26.62
C ARG A 801 44.46 -7.69 26.77
N GLU A 802 45.38 -7.70 27.75
CA GLU A 802 46.33 -6.61 27.99
C GLU A 802 47.30 -6.47 26.78
N TRP A 803 47.74 -7.57 26.20
CA TRP A 803 48.63 -7.55 25.04
C TRP A 803 47.92 -6.90 23.83
N LEU A 804 46.66 -7.28 23.52
CA LEU A 804 45.87 -6.67 22.46
C LEU A 804 45.60 -5.19 22.72
N ALA A 805 45.29 -4.84 23.99
CA ALA A 805 45.06 -3.48 24.40
C ALA A 805 46.31 -2.59 24.20
N ALA A 806 47.51 -3.09 24.60
CA ALA A 806 48.76 -2.35 24.45
C ALA A 806 49.18 -2.17 22.99
N LYS A 807 48.99 -3.19 22.13
CA LYS A 807 49.28 -3.13 20.69
C LYS A 807 48.23 -2.35 19.91
N GLY A 808 46.99 -2.34 20.35
CA GLY A 808 45.87 -1.71 19.70
C GLY A 808 45.67 -0.22 20.06
N TRP A 809 46.40 0.32 20.99
CA TRP A 809 46.33 1.70 21.42
C TRP A 809 47.34 2.61 20.75
N ASP A 810 46.91 3.77 20.31
CA ASP A 810 47.77 4.83 19.75
C ASP A 810 47.34 6.18 20.33
N PRO A 811 48.28 6.99 20.79
CA PRO A 811 48.00 8.30 21.36
C PRO A 811 47.24 9.26 20.45
N ALA A 812 47.48 9.23 19.14
CA ALA A 812 46.86 10.13 18.16
C ALA A 812 45.59 9.53 17.51
N TYR A 813 45.53 8.19 17.36
CA TYR A 813 44.48 7.49 16.64
C TYR A 813 43.55 6.68 17.55
N GLY A 814 43.76 6.76 18.89
CA GLY A 814 42.93 6.07 19.87
C GLY A 814 42.83 4.55 19.66
N ALA A 815 41.63 3.99 19.64
CA ALA A 815 41.37 2.56 19.44
C ALA A 815 41.28 2.15 17.95
N ARG A 816 41.51 3.04 16.97
CA ARG A 816 41.40 2.73 15.53
C ARG A 816 42.34 1.61 15.08
N PRO A 817 43.58 1.48 15.57
CA PRO A 817 44.47 0.40 15.23
C PRO A 817 44.04 -0.96 15.74
N LEU A 818 43.27 -1.02 16.84
CA LEU A 818 42.88 -2.26 17.51
C LEU A 818 42.18 -3.26 16.57
N LYS A 819 41.28 -2.79 15.71
CA LYS A 819 40.58 -3.65 14.75
C LYS A 819 41.58 -4.40 13.84
N ARG A 820 42.62 -3.72 13.39
CA ARG A 820 43.65 -4.33 12.54
C ARG A 820 44.53 -5.30 13.34
N VAL A 821 44.79 -4.97 14.62
CA VAL A 821 45.57 -5.84 15.51
C VAL A 821 44.79 -7.13 15.77
N ILE A 822 43.50 -7.06 16.08
CA ILE A 822 42.66 -8.27 16.26
C ILE A 822 42.58 -9.06 14.96
N GLN A 823 42.41 -8.42 13.82
CA GLN A 823 42.40 -9.11 12.53
C GLN A 823 43.69 -9.89 12.29
N ARG A 824 44.83 -9.24 12.38
CA ARG A 824 46.14 -9.86 12.06
C ARG A 824 46.58 -10.93 13.08
N HIS A 825 46.30 -10.71 14.35
CA HIS A 825 46.84 -11.56 15.42
C HIS A 825 45.85 -12.56 15.99
N VAL A 826 44.53 -12.39 15.70
CA VAL A 826 43.49 -13.30 16.16
C VAL A 826 42.75 -13.94 14.99
N GLN A 827 42.16 -13.14 14.09
CA GLN A 827 41.30 -13.67 13.03
C GLN A 827 42.10 -14.45 11.98
N ASP A 828 43.18 -13.91 11.47
CA ASP A 828 43.98 -14.56 10.42
C ASP A 828 44.55 -15.90 10.91
N PRO A 829 45.23 -16.01 12.10
CA PRO A 829 45.71 -17.29 12.61
C PRO A 829 44.59 -18.29 12.90
N LEU A 830 43.46 -17.81 13.45
CA LEU A 830 42.31 -18.68 13.72
C LEU A 830 41.71 -19.23 12.42
N ALA A 831 41.64 -18.44 11.39
CA ALA A 831 41.16 -18.89 10.07
C ALA A 831 42.10 -19.95 9.47
N GLU A 832 43.43 -19.78 9.60
CA GLU A 832 44.38 -20.80 9.17
C GLU A 832 44.19 -22.12 9.95
N MET A 833 44.01 -22.05 11.26
CA MET A 833 43.80 -23.25 12.11
C MET A 833 42.47 -23.96 11.77
N ILE A 834 41.41 -23.22 11.47
CA ILE A 834 40.14 -23.78 11.04
C ILE A 834 40.28 -24.45 9.67
N LEU A 835 40.97 -23.83 8.73
CA LEU A 835 41.18 -24.38 7.39
C LEU A 835 42.14 -25.60 7.41
N ALA A 836 43.14 -25.60 8.30
CA ALA A 836 44.05 -26.73 8.48
C ALA A 836 43.36 -27.91 9.21
N GLY A 837 42.19 -27.73 9.81
CA GLY A 837 41.47 -28.73 10.56
C GLY A 837 41.97 -28.91 12.02
N ASP A 838 42.84 -28.00 12.49
CA ASP A 838 43.32 -28.00 13.89
C ASP A 838 42.24 -27.52 14.87
N VAL A 839 41.28 -26.74 14.39
CA VAL A 839 40.07 -26.32 15.10
C VAL A 839 38.85 -26.80 14.33
N LYS A 840 38.01 -27.59 14.98
CA LYS A 840 36.78 -28.16 14.42
C LYS A 840 35.55 -27.47 14.98
N ASP A 841 34.42 -27.65 14.29
CA ASP A 841 33.15 -27.16 14.77
C ASP A 841 32.81 -27.79 16.14
N GLY A 842 32.49 -26.95 17.11
CA GLY A 842 32.23 -27.36 18.51
C GLY A 842 33.43 -27.28 19.45
N ASP A 843 34.61 -26.94 18.95
CA ASP A 843 35.82 -26.85 19.78
C ASP A 843 35.86 -25.57 20.64
N ARG A 844 36.63 -25.67 21.75
CA ARG A 844 36.97 -24.48 22.55
C ARG A 844 38.42 -24.06 22.25
N VAL A 845 38.60 -22.78 21.97
CA VAL A 845 39.89 -22.19 21.71
C VAL A 845 40.20 -21.14 22.77
N ALA A 846 41.23 -21.44 23.59
CA ALA A 846 41.74 -20.50 24.60
C ALA A 846 42.88 -19.68 23.98
N ILE A 847 42.75 -18.36 24.05
CA ILE A 847 43.75 -17.40 23.57
C ILE A 847 44.44 -16.78 24.76
N SER A 848 45.76 -16.94 24.81
CA SER A 848 46.65 -16.37 25.84
C SER A 848 47.82 -15.62 25.19
N SER A 849 48.66 -14.99 25.98
CA SER A 849 49.91 -14.39 25.51
C SER A 849 51.11 -14.91 26.27
N GLU A 850 52.13 -15.34 25.54
CA GLU A 850 53.44 -15.68 26.09
C GLU A 850 54.50 -14.73 25.52
N GLY A 851 55.00 -13.82 26.36
CA GLY A 851 55.91 -12.79 25.94
C GLY A 851 55.29 -11.81 24.96
N ASN A 852 55.76 -11.76 23.70
CA ASN A 852 55.30 -10.83 22.68
C ASN A 852 54.43 -11.48 21.58
N VAL A 853 53.93 -12.71 21.81
CA VAL A 853 53.16 -13.50 20.83
C VAL A 853 51.90 -14.05 21.48
N LEU A 854 50.79 -14.09 20.72
CA LEU A 854 49.54 -14.75 21.14
C LEU A 854 49.65 -16.25 20.92
N THR A 855 49.12 -17.03 21.88
CA THR A 855 49.06 -18.49 21.80
C THR A 855 47.60 -18.96 21.74
N PHE A 856 47.35 -20.00 20.95
CA PHE A 856 46.04 -20.62 20.79
C PHE A 856 46.11 -22.05 21.34
N ASN A 857 45.37 -22.35 22.39
CA ASN A 857 45.43 -23.62 23.13
C ASN A 857 46.87 -24.01 23.50
N GLY A 858 47.71 -23.02 23.88
CA GLY A 858 49.12 -23.20 24.26
C GLY A 858 50.10 -23.33 23.10
N LYS A 859 49.67 -23.22 21.87
CA LYS A 859 50.55 -23.22 20.69
C LYS A 859 50.71 -21.77 20.18
N ALA A 860 51.95 -21.33 19.98
CA ALA A 860 52.20 -19.99 19.45
C ALA A 860 51.68 -19.87 18.03
N ALA A 861 50.97 -18.76 17.73
CA ALA A 861 50.56 -18.48 16.39
C ALA A 861 51.76 -18.24 15.49
N GLN A 862 51.89 -18.93 14.38
CA GLN A 862 52.86 -18.62 13.35
C GLN A 862 52.36 -17.35 12.62
N THR A 863 52.75 -16.17 13.14
CA THR A 863 52.59 -14.93 12.38
C THR A 863 53.65 -14.89 11.32
N ALA A 864 53.27 -14.97 10.07
CA ALA A 864 54.17 -14.69 8.94
C ALA A 864 54.67 -13.22 9.11
N GLU A 865 55.94 -13.03 9.49
CA GLU A 865 56.60 -11.74 9.38
C GLU A 865 56.62 -11.34 7.91
N ILE A 866 55.67 -10.50 7.53
CA ILE A 866 55.74 -9.83 6.21
C ILE A 866 56.90 -8.82 6.34
N ALA A 867 57.99 -9.15 5.72
CA ALA A 867 59.15 -8.28 5.56
C ALA A 867 58.68 -6.87 5.16
N HIS A 868 59.11 -5.89 5.93
CA HIS A 868 58.92 -4.48 5.61
C HIS A 868 59.34 -4.23 4.15
N PHE A 869 58.37 -3.94 3.29
CA PHE A 869 58.63 -3.31 2.01
C PHE A 869 59.05 -1.84 2.31
N GLU A 870 60.33 -1.60 2.51
CA GLU A 870 60.88 -0.26 2.48
C GLU A 870 60.59 0.33 1.09
N ALA A 871 59.79 1.38 1.06
CA ALA A 871 59.58 2.15 -0.16
C ALA A 871 60.95 2.64 -0.68
N PRO A 872 61.26 2.44 -1.97
CA PRO A 872 62.55 2.87 -2.52
C PRO A 872 62.65 4.39 -2.38
N LYS A 873 63.72 4.86 -1.73
CA LYS A 873 64.06 6.28 -1.59
C LYS A 873 64.12 6.92 -2.97
N PRO A 874 63.49 8.09 -3.18
CA PRO A 874 63.57 8.78 -4.46
C PRO A 874 64.98 9.17 -4.76
N LYS A 875 65.55 8.66 -5.89
CA LYS A 875 66.82 9.09 -6.40
C LYS A 875 66.75 10.58 -6.74
N ARG A 876 67.52 11.39 -6.00
CA ARG A 876 67.75 12.78 -6.37
C ARG A 876 68.37 12.78 -7.78
N LYS A 877 67.64 13.32 -8.74
CA LYS A 877 68.22 13.77 -10.00
C LYS A 877 68.82 15.16 -9.74
N LEU A 878 70.15 15.21 -9.78
CA LEU A 878 70.94 16.39 -10.13
C LEU A 878 70.60 16.69 -11.61
N HIS A 879 70.03 17.74 -11.89
CA HIS A 879 70.26 18.87 -12.82
C HIS A 879 69.00 19.67 -12.97
#